data_541b5d36056ac505c668cec53a14fe91
#
_entry.id   541b5d36056ac505c668cec53a14fe91
#
_cell.length_a   1.000
_cell.length_b   1.000
_cell.length_c   1.000
_cell.angle_alpha   90.00
_cell.angle_beta   90.00
_cell.angle_gamma   90.00
#
_symmetry.space_group_name_H-M   'P 1'
#
loop_
_entity.id
_entity.type
_entity.pdbx_description
1 polymer ?
#
loop_
_entity_poly.entity_id
_entity_poly.type
_entity_poly.pdbx_seq_one_letter_code
_entity_poly.pdbx_strand_id
1 'polypeptide(L)'
;MRKTFFIICFVIIAIVLNAQKRPLRPGDIYRLQAIGDPQISPEGEWVAYTVTSIDSAKDRRNTHIWMVNWNGDQTIQMTNGTESESNPKWSPDSKYLSFTATRQGSSSQIWLLDRRGGEAIKLTDIKGDLSDYEWSPDSKKIALIIKDPLDTGKNKAPKPYVINRYRFKQDVSGYLYDTRFNHLYLFDVATKKVDTLTRGIYNETNPQWSPDGSKIAFVSNQTEDPDKNSNSDIWIIDAKAGAGAKQFTTWKGSDGSPQWSPDGKSIAYLRSTSDANYIMYDQQVLAVQNSNGGEVRLLSLSLDRPVSNLKWSIDGKSIGVLVIDDMQRYVASYDVASGKMQKIVDGNRSFTSLVAHPKNGWLTSMSEPYRPSELYAIENNNLRRLTNIHSKFIDSLSLATVEKFVSKSSDGNLVSGLLYLPPNAPKEKLPLIFYIHGGPVGQDEFSFDLTRQMLAANGYAVAAVNYRGSNGRGLAYSKAIYADWGNKEVLDILGAADYLVSKGIADPNRLGISGWSYGGILTDYTIAKDTRFKAASSGAGSALQLSLYGVDQYILQLDNELGQPWKDNNYQKYLNLSYPFLHADRIKTPTQFMTGEKDFNVPSVGSEQMYQALRSLSIPTELLVYPGQYHGFTQPSFIKDRFERYYQWFDKYLKYQKM
;
A
#
# COMPACT_ATOMS: atom_id res chain seq x y z
N MET A 1 71.20 42.95 -26.27
CA MET A 1 70.71 41.84 -25.44
C MET A 1 69.17 41.90 -25.38
N ARG A 2 68.51 41.11 -26.19
CA ARG A 2 66.98 40.99 -26.22
C ARG A 2 66.65 39.80 -25.33
N LYS A 3 65.89 40.01 -24.24
CA LYS A 3 65.35 38.96 -23.37
C LYS A 3 63.97 38.57 -23.92
N THR A 4 63.88 37.36 -24.46
CA THR A 4 62.61 36.75 -24.93
C THR A 4 61.91 36.11 -23.70
N PHE A 5 60.71 36.61 -23.34
CA PHE A 5 59.85 36.03 -22.32
C PHE A 5 58.98 34.96 -23.00
N PHE A 6 59.12 33.69 -22.58
CA PHE A 6 58.19 32.62 -22.94
C PHE A 6 57.05 32.61 -21.92
N ILE A 7 55.82 32.91 -22.42
CA ILE A 7 54.61 32.73 -21.65
C ILE A 7 54.13 31.30 -21.91
N ILE A 8 54.19 30.44 -20.90
CA ILE A 8 53.61 29.10 -20.92
C ILE A 8 52.13 29.24 -20.47
N CYS A 9 51.20 29.13 -21.43
CA CYS A 9 49.77 29.01 -21.12
C CYS A 9 49.47 27.59 -20.64
N PHE A 10 49.17 27.41 -19.36
CA PHE A 10 48.59 26.21 -18.83
C PHE A 10 47.08 26.17 -19.21
N VAL A 11 46.71 25.33 -20.17
CA VAL A 11 45.32 25.00 -20.44
C VAL A 11 44.87 23.95 -19.42
N ILE A 12 44.12 24.36 -18.40
CA ILE A 12 43.48 23.46 -17.48
C ILE A 12 42.26 22.85 -18.21
N ILE A 13 42.41 21.65 -18.76
CA ILE A 13 41.30 20.85 -19.23
C ILE A 13 40.58 20.31 -17.98
N ALA A 14 39.49 20.94 -17.61
CA ALA A 14 38.56 20.40 -16.64
C ALA A 14 37.90 19.15 -17.26
N ILE A 15 38.44 17.97 -17.00
CA ILE A 15 37.79 16.70 -17.28
C ILE A 15 36.61 16.62 -16.32
N VAL A 16 35.42 16.93 -16.81
CA VAL A 16 34.17 16.61 -16.13
C VAL A 16 34.07 15.08 -16.16
N LEU A 17 34.56 14.44 -15.13
CA LEU A 17 34.31 13.02 -14.85
C LEU A 17 32.81 12.89 -14.62
N ASN A 18 32.02 12.66 -15.67
CA ASN A 18 30.68 12.13 -15.53
C ASN A 18 30.84 10.76 -14.85
N ALA A 19 30.53 10.68 -13.55
CA ALA A 19 30.54 9.42 -12.84
C ALA A 19 29.65 8.43 -13.62
N GLN A 20 30.26 7.37 -14.12
CA GLN A 20 29.53 6.37 -14.91
C GLN A 20 28.40 5.80 -14.06
N LYS A 21 27.16 5.91 -14.56
CA LYS A 21 25.99 5.34 -13.90
C LYS A 21 26.17 3.84 -13.74
N ARG A 22 25.79 3.32 -12.58
CA ARG A 22 25.89 1.90 -12.28
C ARG A 22 24.52 1.24 -12.11
N PRO A 23 24.40 -0.08 -12.31
CA PRO A 23 23.19 -0.81 -12.00
C PRO A 23 22.83 -0.73 -10.51
N LEU A 24 21.53 -0.85 -10.22
CA LEU A 24 20.97 -1.00 -8.87
C LEU A 24 21.43 -2.36 -8.28
N ARG A 25 21.72 -2.40 -6.97
CA ARG A 25 22.22 -3.59 -6.26
C ARG A 25 21.40 -3.84 -4.99
N PRO A 26 21.30 -5.08 -4.49
CA PRO A 26 20.53 -5.39 -3.27
C PRO A 26 20.85 -4.52 -2.06
N GLY A 27 22.14 -4.18 -1.85
CA GLY A 27 22.55 -3.27 -0.77
C GLY A 27 22.08 -1.82 -0.91
N ASP A 28 21.57 -1.42 -2.06
CA ASP A 28 21.07 -0.05 -2.27
C ASP A 28 19.74 0.21 -1.56
N ILE A 29 19.06 -0.82 -1.05
CA ILE A 29 17.86 -0.65 -0.22
C ILE A 29 18.14 0.27 0.98
N TYR A 30 19.35 0.23 1.54
CA TYR A 30 19.75 1.08 2.68
C TYR A 30 19.87 2.56 2.32
N ARG A 31 19.83 2.91 1.04
CA ARG A 31 19.93 4.29 0.53
C ARG A 31 18.58 4.86 0.10
N LEU A 32 17.56 4.00 -0.01
CA LEU A 32 16.21 4.43 -0.35
C LEU A 32 15.48 4.89 0.90
N GLN A 33 14.79 6.00 0.76
CA GLN A 33 13.95 6.58 1.79
C GLN A 33 12.49 6.53 1.33
N ALA A 34 11.54 6.61 2.26
CA ALA A 34 10.13 6.71 1.94
C ALA A 34 9.56 8.01 2.50
N ILE A 35 8.81 8.73 1.68
CA ILE A 35 8.04 9.91 2.09
C ILE A 35 6.61 9.46 2.45
N GLY A 36 6.07 9.98 3.56
CA GLY A 36 4.70 9.71 4.00
C GLY A 36 4.04 10.91 4.68
N ASP A 37 2.76 10.77 4.98
CA ASP A 37 1.93 11.64 5.83
C ASP A 37 2.04 13.16 5.53
N PRO A 38 1.90 13.62 4.28
CA PRO A 38 2.04 15.04 3.97
C PRO A 38 0.88 15.87 4.52
N GLN A 39 1.20 16.97 5.20
CA GLN A 39 0.24 17.89 5.83
C GLN A 39 0.62 19.33 5.52
N ILE A 40 -0.30 20.09 4.92
CA ILE A 40 -0.09 21.52 4.67
C ILE A 40 -0.40 22.31 5.93
N SER A 41 0.42 23.30 6.27
CA SER A 41 0.15 24.21 7.36
C SER A 41 -1.12 25.06 7.08
N PRO A 42 -1.87 25.50 8.11
CA PRO A 42 -3.12 26.23 7.90
C PRO A 42 -2.98 27.51 7.06
N GLU A 43 -1.83 28.19 7.11
CA GLU A 43 -1.52 29.34 6.27
C GLU A 43 -1.10 28.98 4.82
N GLY A 44 -0.82 27.68 4.53
CA GLY A 44 -0.43 27.20 3.22
C GLY A 44 1.03 27.44 2.83
N GLU A 45 1.90 27.75 3.79
CA GLU A 45 3.28 28.13 3.50
C GLU A 45 4.27 26.97 3.68
N TRP A 46 3.90 25.97 4.50
CA TRP A 46 4.75 24.82 4.82
C TRP A 46 4.01 23.51 4.65
N VAL A 47 4.76 22.48 4.32
CA VAL A 47 4.32 21.09 4.27
C VAL A 47 5.15 20.30 5.27
N ALA A 48 4.51 19.73 6.29
CA ALA A 48 5.11 18.73 7.16
C ALA A 48 4.92 17.35 6.52
N TYR A 49 5.91 16.46 6.64
CA TYR A 49 5.86 15.11 6.10
C TYR A 49 6.83 14.20 6.86
N THR A 50 6.63 12.90 6.74
CA THR A 50 7.55 11.91 7.30
C THR A 50 8.57 11.46 6.27
N VAL A 51 9.79 11.19 6.74
CA VAL A 51 10.84 10.50 5.97
C VAL A 51 11.28 9.27 6.75
N THR A 52 11.05 8.10 6.18
CA THR A 52 11.52 6.83 6.73
C THR A 52 12.82 6.43 6.05
N SER A 53 13.87 6.25 6.83
CA SER A 53 15.19 5.76 6.43
C SER A 53 15.49 4.42 7.10
N ILE A 54 16.54 3.74 6.64
CA ILE A 54 17.01 2.49 7.24
C ILE A 54 18.28 2.75 8.04
N ASP A 55 18.24 2.43 9.33
CA ASP A 55 19.40 2.32 10.20
C ASP A 55 20.00 0.92 10.00
N SER A 56 21.06 0.84 9.19
CA SER A 56 21.69 -0.44 8.84
C SER A 56 22.44 -1.09 10.03
N ALA A 57 22.86 -0.29 11.01
CA ALA A 57 23.54 -0.81 12.20
C ALA A 57 22.58 -1.50 13.17
N LYS A 58 21.34 -1.02 13.23
CA LYS A 58 20.27 -1.59 14.06
C LYS A 58 19.30 -2.49 13.28
N ASP A 59 19.51 -2.60 11.98
CA ASP A 59 18.68 -3.37 11.04
C ASP A 59 17.17 -3.04 11.18
N ARG A 60 16.86 -1.76 11.28
CA ARG A 60 15.48 -1.28 11.45
C ARG A 60 15.22 -0.01 10.64
N ARG A 61 13.94 0.24 10.41
CA ARG A 61 13.47 1.51 9.84
C ARG A 61 13.35 2.56 10.94
N ASN A 62 13.66 3.80 10.60
CA ASN A 62 13.50 4.94 11.48
C ASN A 62 12.81 6.07 10.72
N THR A 63 11.77 6.65 11.33
CA THR A 63 10.93 7.67 10.70
C THR A 63 11.06 8.98 11.46
N HIS A 64 11.31 10.07 10.72
CA HIS A 64 11.43 11.42 11.27
C HIS A 64 10.56 12.40 10.51
N ILE A 65 10.21 13.50 11.17
CA ILE A 65 9.38 14.56 10.61
C ILE A 65 10.26 15.63 10.00
N TRP A 66 9.90 16.02 8.81
CA TRP A 66 10.51 17.07 8.02
C TRP A 66 9.47 18.11 7.61
N MET A 67 9.92 19.30 7.28
CA MET A 67 9.11 20.32 6.63
C MET A 67 9.80 20.81 5.36
N VAL A 68 9.01 21.13 4.36
CA VAL A 68 9.42 21.88 3.17
C VAL A 68 8.48 23.07 2.98
N ASN A 69 9.01 24.21 2.60
CA ASN A 69 8.15 25.35 2.29
C ASN A 69 7.41 25.11 0.95
N TRP A 70 6.30 25.82 0.76
CA TRP A 70 5.46 25.64 -0.44
C TRP A 70 6.21 25.93 -1.75
N ASN A 71 7.27 26.74 -1.73
CA ASN A 71 8.11 26.98 -2.91
C ASN A 71 9.06 25.80 -3.22
N GLY A 72 9.35 24.94 -2.26
CA GLY A 72 10.24 23.77 -2.43
C GLY A 72 11.74 24.10 -2.36
N ASP A 73 12.10 25.31 -1.95
CA ASP A 73 13.49 25.78 -1.88
C ASP A 73 14.11 25.71 -0.46
N GLN A 74 13.28 25.50 0.56
CA GLN A 74 13.75 25.35 1.94
C GLN A 74 13.18 24.07 2.56
N THR A 75 14.07 23.21 3.06
CA THR A 75 13.73 21.95 3.75
C THR A 75 14.36 21.93 5.13
N ILE A 76 13.60 21.53 6.15
CA ILE A 76 14.02 21.49 7.55
C ILE A 76 13.69 20.13 8.15
N GLN A 77 14.66 19.47 8.76
CA GLN A 77 14.40 18.30 9.60
C GLN A 77 13.91 18.77 10.96
N MET A 78 12.70 18.38 11.33
CA MET A 78 12.04 18.81 12.57
C MET A 78 12.34 17.89 13.75
N THR A 79 12.53 16.60 13.49
CA THR A 79 12.86 15.62 14.52
C THR A 79 14.01 14.72 14.10
N ASN A 80 14.84 14.28 15.06
CA ASN A 80 16.00 13.43 14.82
C ASN A 80 16.29 12.49 16.00
N GLY A 81 15.28 12.13 16.79
CA GLY A 81 15.39 11.25 17.96
C GLY A 81 15.84 9.82 17.60
N THR A 82 16.03 9.00 18.62
CA THR A 82 16.37 7.57 18.44
C THR A 82 15.15 6.72 18.07
N GLU A 83 13.95 7.21 18.38
CA GLU A 83 12.69 6.53 18.12
C GLU A 83 11.96 7.19 16.94
N SER A 84 11.12 6.41 16.29
CA SER A 84 10.31 6.92 15.17
C SER A 84 9.24 7.89 15.63
N GLU A 85 9.02 8.92 14.85
CA GLU A 85 7.91 9.87 14.95
C GLU A 85 7.02 9.73 13.71
N SER A 86 5.70 9.82 13.89
CA SER A 86 4.72 9.62 12.82
C SER A 86 3.48 10.49 12.99
N ASN A 87 2.60 10.46 11.98
CA ASN A 87 1.30 11.11 11.98
C ASN A 87 1.40 12.62 12.35
N PRO A 88 2.21 13.43 11.62
CA PRO A 88 2.29 14.87 11.87
C PRO A 88 0.96 15.55 11.55
N LYS A 89 0.49 16.43 12.43
CA LYS A 89 -0.70 17.28 12.21
C LYS A 89 -0.45 18.68 12.73
N TRP A 90 -0.84 19.69 11.93
CA TRP A 90 -0.78 21.07 12.37
C TRP A 90 -1.93 21.39 13.34
N SER A 91 -1.67 22.15 14.38
CA SER A 91 -2.75 22.79 15.11
C SER A 91 -3.39 23.85 14.19
N PRO A 92 -4.74 23.98 14.15
CA PRO A 92 -5.42 24.94 13.26
C PRO A 92 -5.00 26.40 13.48
N ASP A 93 -4.51 26.76 14.66
CA ASP A 93 -3.95 28.09 14.98
C ASP A 93 -2.50 28.29 14.50
N SER A 94 -1.96 27.35 13.77
CA SER A 94 -0.59 27.34 13.21
C SER A 94 0.55 27.42 14.23
N LYS A 95 0.29 27.22 15.52
CA LYS A 95 1.35 27.34 16.55
C LYS A 95 2.21 26.11 16.64
N TYR A 96 1.60 24.93 16.54
CA TYR A 96 2.25 23.66 16.82
C TYR A 96 2.15 22.71 15.65
N LEU A 97 3.23 21.96 15.46
CA LEU A 97 3.21 20.69 14.75
C LEU A 97 3.12 19.58 15.80
N SER A 98 2.01 18.87 15.84
CA SER A 98 1.81 17.69 16.68
C SER A 98 2.21 16.43 15.93
N PHE A 99 2.62 15.39 16.65
CA PHE A 99 2.98 14.10 16.09
C PHE A 99 2.88 13.01 17.16
N THR A 100 2.86 11.75 16.74
CA THR A 100 2.88 10.61 17.64
C THR A 100 4.30 10.03 17.76
N ALA A 101 4.68 9.68 18.97
CA ALA A 101 5.95 9.00 19.23
C ALA A 101 5.87 8.16 20.51
N THR A 102 6.60 7.03 20.51
CA THR A 102 6.87 6.22 21.70
C THR A 102 8.25 6.59 22.21
N ARG A 103 8.31 7.46 23.20
CA ARG A 103 9.56 7.91 23.82
C ARG A 103 9.58 7.45 25.28
N GLN A 104 10.77 7.18 25.81
CA GLN A 104 10.99 6.79 27.22
C GLN A 104 10.27 5.50 27.64
N GLY A 105 10.12 4.53 26.71
CA GLY A 105 9.54 3.21 27.00
C GLY A 105 8.03 3.21 27.29
N SER A 106 7.31 4.30 27.02
CA SER A 106 5.87 4.42 27.19
C SER A 106 5.10 4.00 25.92
N SER A 107 3.77 3.88 26.03
CA SER A 107 2.88 3.81 24.86
C SER A 107 2.98 5.08 24.00
N SER A 108 2.53 4.98 22.75
CA SER A 108 2.51 6.14 21.83
C SER A 108 1.72 7.31 22.42
N GLN A 109 2.30 8.50 22.37
CA GLN A 109 1.73 9.75 22.90
C GLN A 109 1.78 10.83 21.84
N ILE A 110 0.95 11.86 21.99
CA ILE A 110 1.03 13.08 21.18
C ILE A 110 2.10 13.99 21.77
N TRP A 111 2.98 14.46 20.92
CA TRP A 111 4.01 15.45 21.19
C TRP A 111 3.75 16.72 20.39
N LEU A 112 4.08 17.87 20.95
CA LEU A 112 3.97 19.17 20.31
C LEU A 112 5.36 19.74 20.06
N LEU A 113 5.58 20.22 18.86
CA LEU A 113 6.78 20.97 18.48
C LEU A 113 6.37 22.38 18.04
N ASP A 114 6.93 23.40 18.66
CA ASP A 114 6.78 24.77 18.18
C ASP A 114 7.62 24.91 16.89
N ARG A 115 6.97 25.30 15.78
CA ARG A 115 7.66 25.40 14.49
C ARG A 115 8.80 26.45 14.45
N ARG A 116 8.83 27.34 15.43
CA ARG A 116 9.87 28.36 15.57
C ARG A 116 11.18 27.79 16.16
N GLY A 117 11.13 26.58 16.72
CA GLY A 117 12.25 25.86 17.30
C GLY A 117 11.99 25.38 18.73
N GLY A 118 12.96 24.73 19.32
CA GLY A 118 12.89 24.14 20.66
C GLY A 118 12.71 22.64 20.63
N GLU A 119 12.61 22.03 21.81
CA GLU A 119 12.35 20.61 21.96
C GLU A 119 10.85 20.32 21.96
N ALA A 120 10.50 19.12 21.45
CA ALA A 120 9.12 18.67 21.51
C ALA A 120 8.67 18.39 22.95
N ILE A 121 7.49 18.86 23.31
CA ILE A 121 6.89 18.65 24.63
C ILE A 121 5.80 17.59 24.56
N LYS A 122 5.74 16.69 25.57
CA LYS A 122 4.69 15.69 25.70
C LYS A 122 3.35 16.36 25.98
N LEU A 123 2.37 16.19 25.09
CA LEU A 123 1.02 16.75 25.27
C LEU A 123 0.13 15.82 26.10
N THR A 124 0.16 14.51 25.81
CA THR A 124 -0.78 13.54 26.39
C THR A 124 -0.06 12.54 27.31
N ASP A 125 -0.80 11.97 28.26
CA ASP A 125 -0.40 10.85 29.09
C ASP A 125 -1.51 9.81 29.11
N ILE A 126 -1.75 9.20 27.93
CA ILE A 126 -2.85 8.30 27.65
C ILE A 126 -2.47 6.90 28.10
N LYS A 127 -3.42 6.22 28.77
CA LYS A 127 -3.37 4.78 29.00
C LYS A 127 -4.07 4.08 27.85
N GLY A 128 -3.45 3.06 27.29
CA GLY A 128 -3.91 2.37 26.08
C GLY A 128 -3.08 2.72 24.87
N ASP A 129 -3.49 2.22 23.71
CA ASP A 129 -2.76 2.40 22.46
C ASP A 129 -3.43 3.48 21.60
N LEU A 130 -2.80 4.64 21.46
CA LEU A 130 -3.27 5.71 20.59
C LEU A 130 -3.10 5.29 19.13
N SER A 131 -4.21 5.16 18.39
CA SER A 131 -4.22 4.75 17.00
C SER A 131 -4.42 5.91 16.01
N ASP A 132 -5.18 6.95 16.39
CA ASP A 132 -5.38 8.17 15.57
C ASP A 132 -5.78 9.34 16.44
N TYR A 133 -5.66 10.57 15.89
CA TYR A 133 -6.11 11.78 16.55
C TYR A 133 -6.45 12.88 15.54
N GLU A 134 -7.33 13.82 15.89
CA GLU A 134 -7.71 14.95 15.05
C GLU A 134 -7.97 16.21 15.87
N TRP A 135 -7.36 17.36 15.48
CA TRP A 135 -7.55 18.65 16.13
C TRP A 135 -8.95 19.21 15.89
N SER A 136 -9.58 19.79 16.92
CA SER A 136 -10.77 20.61 16.73
C SER A 136 -10.42 21.90 15.97
N PRO A 137 -11.34 22.45 15.15
CA PRO A 137 -11.08 23.66 14.36
C PRO A 137 -10.60 24.87 15.17
N ASP A 138 -10.96 24.96 16.45
CA ASP A 138 -10.56 26.04 17.36
C ASP A 138 -9.25 25.76 18.12
N SER A 139 -8.57 24.66 17.84
CA SER A 139 -7.33 24.21 18.48
C SER A 139 -7.43 23.92 19.99
N LYS A 140 -8.63 23.86 20.56
CA LYS A 140 -8.81 23.68 22.01
C LYS A 140 -8.97 22.23 22.41
N LYS A 141 -9.40 21.37 21.49
CA LYS A 141 -9.67 19.95 21.75
C LYS A 141 -9.02 19.06 20.71
N ILE A 142 -8.87 17.80 21.04
CA ILE A 142 -8.42 16.76 20.13
C ILE A 142 -9.36 15.55 20.26
N ALA A 143 -9.89 15.08 19.15
CA ALA A 143 -10.55 13.78 19.09
C ALA A 143 -9.46 12.70 19.02
N LEU A 144 -9.54 11.69 19.89
CA LEU A 144 -8.57 10.62 19.98
C LEU A 144 -9.26 9.28 19.73
N ILE A 145 -8.60 8.41 18.97
CA ILE A 145 -8.97 6.99 18.91
C ILE A 145 -7.95 6.22 19.74
N ILE A 146 -8.42 5.63 20.83
CA ILE A 146 -7.59 4.89 21.79
C ILE A 146 -8.14 3.47 21.90
N LYS A 147 -7.26 2.48 21.70
CA LYS A 147 -7.54 1.09 22.04
C LYS A 147 -7.43 0.94 23.56
N ASP A 148 -8.40 0.25 24.14
CA ASP A 148 -8.45 0.01 25.57
C ASP A 148 -7.10 -0.47 26.13
N PRO A 149 -6.70 -0.08 27.37
CA PRO A 149 -5.44 -0.48 27.94
C PRO A 149 -5.37 -2.00 28.15
N LEU A 150 -4.20 -2.58 27.93
CA LEU A 150 -3.95 -3.98 28.24
C LEU A 150 -3.89 -4.15 29.76
N ASP A 151 -4.68 -5.09 30.31
CA ASP A 151 -4.53 -5.52 31.70
C ASP A 151 -3.28 -6.40 31.85
N THR A 152 -2.14 -5.75 32.02
CA THR A 152 -0.84 -6.41 32.21
C THR A 152 -0.59 -6.83 33.63
N GLY A 153 -1.60 -7.10 34.45
CA GLY A 153 -1.49 -7.40 35.88
C GLY A 153 -0.13 -7.96 36.27
N LYS A 154 0.56 -7.31 37.20
CA LYS A 154 1.92 -7.63 37.65
C LYS A 154 2.04 -9.13 37.97
N ASN A 155 3.05 -9.81 37.38
CA ASN A 155 3.44 -11.19 37.67
C ASN A 155 2.43 -12.31 37.31
N LYS A 156 1.72 -12.20 36.18
CA LYS A 156 0.89 -13.33 35.69
C LYS A 156 1.73 -14.23 34.78
N ALA A 157 1.76 -15.53 35.09
CA ALA A 157 2.28 -16.53 34.15
C ALA A 157 1.53 -16.46 32.81
N PRO A 158 2.17 -16.79 31.67
CA PRO A 158 1.49 -16.87 30.41
C PRO A 158 0.22 -17.72 30.49
N LYS A 159 -0.90 -17.17 30.03
CA LYS A 159 -2.19 -17.89 30.01
C LYS A 159 -2.48 -18.34 28.58
N PRO A 160 -3.24 -19.43 28.41
CA PRO A 160 -3.75 -19.80 27.09
C PRO A 160 -4.56 -18.65 26.48
N TYR A 161 -4.46 -18.49 25.18
CA TYR A 161 -5.37 -17.62 24.44
C TYR A 161 -6.75 -18.27 24.39
N VAL A 162 -7.77 -17.59 24.90
CA VAL A 162 -9.15 -18.03 24.83
C VAL A 162 -9.83 -17.24 23.71
N ILE A 163 -10.15 -17.92 22.64
CA ILE A 163 -10.70 -17.32 21.42
C ILE A 163 -12.14 -17.79 21.25
N ASN A 164 -13.07 -16.85 21.16
CA ASN A 164 -14.51 -17.09 21.03
C ASN A 164 -15.18 -16.22 19.95
N ARG A 165 -14.39 -15.65 19.03
CA ARG A 165 -14.84 -14.79 17.96
C ARG A 165 -14.64 -15.43 16.58
N TYR A 166 -15.46 -15.04 15.60
CA TYR A 166 -15.43 -15.60 14.25
C TYR A 166 -14.12 -15.27 13.51
N ARG A 167 -13.73 -13.99 13.42
CA ARG A 167 -12.41 -13.58 12.92
C ARG A 167 -11.42 -13.58 14.07
N PHE A 168 -10.53 -14.56 14.07
CA PHE A 168 -9.63 -14.76 15.21
C PHE A 168 -8.14 -14.61 14.89
N LYS A 169 -7.81 -14.32 13.62
CA LYS A 169 -6.44 -14.07 13.16
C LYS A 169 -6.37 -12.85 12.29
N GLN A 170 -5.26 -12.14 12.37
CA GLN A 170 -4.93 -11.05 11.46
C GLN A 170 -3.41 -10.92 11.37
N ASP A 171 -2.90 -10.70 10.17
CA ASP A 171 -1.46 -10.51 9.96
C ASP A 171 -0.95 -9.32 10.79
N VAL A 172 0.28 -9.40 11.25
CA VAL A 172 0.94 -8.47 12.19
C VAL A 172 0.34 -8.50 13.61
N SER A 173 -0.99 -8.59 13.73
CA SER A 173 -1.69 -8.62 15.03
C SER A 173 -1.67 -10.00 15.72
N GLY A 174 -1.53 -11.07 14.93
CA GLY A 174 -1.55 -12.44 15.46
C GLY A 174 -2.96 -12.95 15.75
N TYR A 175 -3.12 -13.67 16.85
CA TYR A 175 -4.42 -14.13 17.33
C TYR A 175 -5.22 -12.99 17.94
N LEU A 176 -6.47 -12.83 17.51
CA LEU A 176 -7.39 -11.80 18.00
C LEU A 176 -8.20 -12.36 19.21
N TYR A 177 -7.52 -12.61 20.33
CA TYR A 177 -8.13 -13.12 21.57
C TYR A 177 -8.51 -12.00 22.55
N ASP A 178 -8.05 -10.82 22.29
CA ASP A 178 -8.17 -9.65 23.15
C ASP A 178 -9.53 -8.96 22.86
N THR A 179 -10.24 -8.63 23.92
CA THR A 179 -11.55 -7.97 23.90
C THR A 179 -11.44 -6.45 23.97
N ARG A 180 -10.29 -5.90 23.66
CA ARG A 180 -10.07 -4.46 23.65
C ARG A 180 -10.53 -3.89 22.33
N PHE A 181 -11.24 -2.76 22.41
CA PHE A 181 -11.77 -2.04 21.26
C PHE A 181 -11.16 -0.65 21.16
N ASN A 182 -11.21 -0.07 19.96
CA ASN A 182 -10.83 1.31 19.73
C ASN A 182 -12.03 2.19 20.02
N HIS A 183 -11.90 3.14 20.93
CA HIS A 183 -12.97 4.06 21.30
C HIS A 183 -12.60 5.51 21.02
N LEU A 184 -13.62 6.34 20.79
CA LEU A 184 -13.49 7.77 20.57
C LEU A 184 -13.49 8.50 21.93
N TYR A 185 -12.48 9.36 22.11
CA TYR A 185 -12.29 10.20 23.28
C TYR A 185 -12.14 11.66 22.87
N LEU A 186 -12.45 12.55 23.79
CA LEU A 186 -12.26 13.99 23.66
C LEU A 186 -11.21 14.46 24.66
N PHE A 187 -10.11 15.01 24.15
CA PHE A 187 -9.02 15.55 24.96
C PHE A 187 -9.09 17.08 24.95
N ASP A 188 -9.10 17.70 26.11
CA ASP A 188 -9.01 19.15 26.28
C ASP A 188 -7.55 19.57 26.43
N VAL A 189 -7.08 20.44 25.53
CA VAL A 189 -5.65 20.79 25.41
C VAL A 189 -5.17 21.60 26.62
N ALA A 190 -6.00 22.46 27.18
CA ALA A 190 -5.63 23.32 28.29
C ALA A 190 -5.64 22.59 29.64
N THR A 191 -6.68 21.82 29.90
CA THR A 191 -6.88 21.14 31.19
C THR A 191 -6.26 19.73 31.21
N LYS A 192 -5.88 19.15 30.04
CA LYS A 192 -5.41 17.78 29.86
C LYS A 192 -6.46 16.72 30.21
N LYS A 193 -7.71 17.11 30.38
CA LYS A 193 -8.80 16.19 30.67
C LYS A 193 -9.14 15.34 29.46
N VAL A 194 -9.39 14.05 29.68
CA VAL A 194 -9.87 13.11 28.68
C VAL A 194 -11.28 12.68 29.03
N ASP A 195 -12.24 12.96 28.15
CA ASP A 195 -13.62 12.52 28.26
C ASP A 195 -13.88 11.37 27.27
N THR A 196 -14.48 10.28 27.71
CA THR A 196 -14.89 9.17 26.85
C THR A 196 -16.16 9.56 26.09
N LEU A 197 -16.15 9.47 24.76
CA LEU A 197 -17.32 9.70 23.92
C LEU A 197 -18.06 8.42 23.55
N THR A 198 -17.33 7.34 23.23
CA THR A 198 -17.93 6.04 22.88
C THR A 198 -17.44 4.92 23.79
N ARG A 199 -18.21 3.85 23.89
CA ARG A 199 -17.93 2.65 24.67
C ARG A 199 -18.60 1.45 24.02
N GLY A 200 -18.24 0.25 24.43
CA GLY A 200 -18.92 -0.98 24.01
C GLY A 200 -17.98 -1.98 23.35
N ILE A 201 -18.52 -2.76 22.44
CA ILE A 201 -17.84 -3.90 21.80
C ILE A 201 -17.53 -3.65 20.33
N TYR A 202 -17.46 -2.40 19.93
CA TYR A 202 -17.22 -1.96 18.55
C TYR A 202 -15.93 -1.15 18.47
N ASN A 203 -15.37 -1.08 17.26
CA ASN A 203 -14.22 -0.23 16.98
C ASN A 203 -14.65 1.03 16.26
N GLU A 204 -14.16 2.18 16.70
CA GLU A 204 -14.28 3.46 16.02
C GLU A 204 -12.96 3.83 15.32
N THR A 205 -13.07 4.44 14.15
CA THR A 205 -11.93 4.89 13.33
C THR A 205 -12.26 6.17 12.56
N ASN A 206 -11.26 6.81 11.97
CA ASN A 206 -11.39 7.97 11.09
C ASN A 206 -12.22 9.12 11.68
N PRO A 207 -11.88 9.67 12.83
CA PRO A 207 -12.61 10.81 13.43
C PRO A 207 -12.43 12.07 12.58
N GLN A 208 -13.53 12.78 12.32
CA GLN A 208 -13.54 14.01 11.53
C GLN A 208 -14.44 15.06 12.18
N TRP A 209 -13.87 16.22 12.50
CA TRP A 209 -14.63 17.33 13.07
C TRP A 209 -15.52 18.01 12.04
N SER A 210 -16.72 18.42 12.45
CA SER A 210 -17.48 19.40 11.71
C SER A 210 -16.75 20.76 11.73
N PRO A 211 -16.89 21.61 10.69
CA PRO A 211 -16.17 22.89 10.61
C PRO A 211 -16.44 23.84 11.78
N ASP A 212 -17.62 23.76 12.39
CA ASP A 212 -18.01 24.54 13.56
C ASP A 212 -17.51 23.95 14.90
N GLY A 213 -16.86 22.78 14.86
CA GLY A 213 -16.35 22.09 16.05
C GLY A 213 -17.42 21.49 16.97
N SER A 214 -18.70 21.46 16.55
CA SER A 214 -19.78 20.97 17.40
C SER A 214 -19.97 19.47 17.36
N LYS A 215 -19.52 18.79 16.27
CA LYS A 215 -19.74 17.36 16.01
C LYS A 215 -18.48 16.66 15.53
N ILE A 216 -18.46 15.34 15.70
CA ILE A 216 -17.42 14.44 15.17
C ILE A 216 -18.13 13.35 14.38
N ALA A 217 -17.76 13.18 13.10
CA ALA A 217 -18.09 12.02 12.30
C ALA A 217 -17.00 10.97 12.48
N PHE A 218 -17.36 9.69 12.53
CA PHE A 218 -16.44 8.57 12.66
C PHE A 218 -17.01 7.34 11.98
N VAL A 219 -16.18 6.31 11.76
CA VAL A 219 -16.57 5.06 11.11
C VAL A 219 -16.62 3.94 12.15
N SER A 220 -17.70 3.15 12.13
CA SER A 220 -17.84 1.98 12.99
C SER A 220 -18.76 0.94 12.35
N ASN A 221 -18.42 -0.36 12.54
CA ASN A 221 -19.33 -1.47 12.25
C ASN A 221 -20.03 -1.86 13.56
N GLN A 222 -21.29 -1.46 13.71
CA GLN A 222 -22.11 -1.75 14.89
C GLN A 222 -23.25 -2.73 14.58
N THR A 223 -23.03 -3.62 13.61
CA THR A 223 -23.95 -4.74 13.35
C THR A 223 -23.92 -5.75 14.52
N GLU A 224 -24.90 -6.65 14.58
CA GLU A 224 -24.99 -7.67 15.61
C GLU A 224 -23.74 -8.56 15.70
N ASP A 225 -23.11 -8.89 14.55
CA ASP A 225 -21.87 -9.66 14.47
C ASP A 225 -20.90 -9.01 13.50
N PRO A 226 -20.11 -8.00 13.94
CA PRO A 226 -19.18 -7.26 13.07
C PRO A 226 -18.02 -8.13 12.56
N ASP A 227 -17.78 -9.29 13.13
CA ASP A 227 -16.77 -10.22 12.63
C ASP A 227 -17.22 -10.98 11.37
N LYS A 228 -18.53 -11.03 11.09
CA LYS A 228 -19.09 -11.78 9.95
C LYS A 228 -19.45 -10.94 8.72
N ASN A 229 -19.18 -9.65 8.75
CA ASN A 229 -19.48 -8.77 7.64
C ASN A 229 -18.47 -7.60 7.53
N SER A 230 -18.55 -6.85 6.44
CA SER A 230 -17.77 -5.62 6.24
C SER A 230 -18.63 -4.36 6.28
N ASN A 231 -19.83 -4.43 6.84
CA ASN A 231 -20.79 -3.32 6.89
C ASN A 231 -20.34 -2.28 7.91
N SER A 232 -19.43 -1.39 7.50
CA SER A 232 -19.08 -0.20 8.26
C SER A 232 -19.92 0.99 7.83
N ASP A 233 -20.38 1.76 8.80
CA ASP A 233 -21.17 2.97 8.59
C ASP A 233 -20.49 4.19 9.19
N ILE A 234 -20.91 5.37 8.72
CA ILE A 234 -20.54 6.64 9.30
C ILE A 234 -21.52 6.97 10.43
N TRP A 235 -20.97 7.34 11.56
CA TRP A 235 -21.69 7.77 12.76
C TRP A 235 -21.34 9.20 13.08
N ILE A 236 -22.27 9.94 13.70
CA ILE A 236 -22.07 11.33 14.13
C ILE A 236 -22.38 11.43 15.61
N ILE A 237 -21.51 12.12 16.35
CA ILE A 237 -21.68 12.40 17.78
C ILE A 237 -21.43 13.89 18.06
N ASP A 238 -22.17 14.48 18.99
CA ASP A 238 -21.84 15.83 19.49
C ASP A 238 -20.51 15.79 20.26
N ALA A 239 -19.66 16.80 20.07
CA ALA A 239 -18.32 16.88 20.67
C ALA A 239 -18.37 17.26 22.16
N LYS A 240 -19.13 16.52 22.96
CA LYS A 240 -19.29 16.71 24.42
C LYS A 240 -19.50 15.39 25.13
N ALA A 241 -19.02 15.30 26.37
CA ALA A 241 -19.22 14.15 27.23
C ALA A 241 -20.72 13.81 27.40
N GLY A 242 -21.04 12.51 27.38
CA GLY A 242 -22.40 11.99 27.57
C GLY A 242 -23.32 12.13 26.35
N ALA A 243 -22.80 12.56 25.19
CA ALA A 243 -23.55 12.55 23.94
C ALA A 243 -23.75 11.12 23.43
N GLY A 244 -24.89 10.84 22.78
CA GLY A 244 -25.14 9.60 22.06
C GLY A 244 -24.75 9.73 20.58
N ALA A 245 -24.06 8.73 20.05
CA ALA A 245 -23.77 8.65 18.63
C ALA A 245 -25.04 8.29 17.84
N LYS A 246 -25.18 8.85 16.63
CA LYS A 246 -26.27 8.56 15.70
C LYS A 246 -25.69 8.00 14.41
N GLN A 247 -26.27 6.93 13.93
CA GLN A 247 -25.93 6.36 12.63
C GLN A 247 -26.33 7.36 11.52
N PHE A 248 -25.39 7.67 10.64
CA PHE A 248 -25.60 8.60 9.52
C PHE A 248 -25.83 7.87 8.20
N THR A 249 -25.07 6.80 7.93
CA THR A 249 -25.26 5.97 6.75
C THR A 249 -25.79 4.59 7.13
N THR A 250 -26.44 3.91 6.18
CA THR A 250 -27.13 2.61 6.40
C THR A 250 -26.98 1.70 5.19
N TRP A 251 -25.90 1.84 4.44
CA TRP A 251 -25.63 0.97 3.29
C TRP A 251 -25.25 -0.43 3.79
N LYS A 252 -25.65 -1.48 3.06
CA LYS A 252 -25.35 -2.87 3.45
C LYS A 252 -23.89 -3.28 3.23
N GLY A 253 -23.14 -2.51 2.45
CA GLY A 253 -21.69 -2.65 2.29
C GLY A 253 -20.95 -1.71 3.22
N SER A 254 -19.84 -1.16 2.75
CA SER A 254 -18.96 -0.29 3.53
C SER A 254 -19.13 1.18 3.12
N ASP A 255 -19.35 2.05 4.10
CA ASP A 255 -19.21 3.50 4.01
C ASP A 255 -18.05 3.95 4.91
N GLY A 256 -17.12 4.76 4.39
CA GLY A 256 -15.93 5.16 5.14
C GLY A 256 -15.29 6.47 4.66
N SER A 257 -14.23 6.88 5.34
CA SER A 257 -13.48 8.10 5.02
C SER A 257 -14.34 9.38 4.95
N PRO A 258 -15.18 9.68 5.97
CA PRO A 258 -16.05 10.85 5.94
C PRO A 258 -15.23 12.15 5.90
N GLN A 259 -15.74 13.14 5.14
CA GLN A 259 -15.18 14.49 5.09
C GLN A 259 -16.33 15.51 5.07
N TRP A 260 -16.39 16.41 6.05
CA TRP A 260 -17.35 17.51 6.04
C TRP A 260 -17.03 18.51 4.93
N SER A 261 -18.04 19.04 4.27
CA SER A 261 -17.88 20.22 3.41
C SER A 261 -17.43 21.43 4.25
N PRO A 262 -16.70 22.39 3.67
CA PRO A 262 -16.25 23.59 4.42
C PRO A 262 -17.37 24.39 5.10
N ASP A 263 -18.58 24.36 4.54
CA ASP A 263 -19.76 25.01 5.12
C ASP A 263 -20.55 24.13 6.10
N GLY A 264 -20.12 22.89 6.34
CA GLY A 264 -20.74 21.93 7.25
C GLY A 264 -22.07 21.35 6.78
N LYS A 265 -22.56 21.70 5.57
CA LYS A 265 -23.89 21.27 5.10
C LYS A 265 -23.92 19.90 4.45
N SER A 266 -22.76 19.37 4.07
CA SER A 266 -22.66 18.06 3.41
C SER A 266 -21.51 17.24 3.99
N ILE A 267 -21.62 15.92 3.84
CA ILE A 267 -20.52 14.98 4.10
C ILE A 267 -20.26 14.22 2.81
N ALA A 268 -19.00 14.23 2.37
CA ALA A 268 -18.51 13.35 1.32
C ALA A 268 -17.85 12.14 1.94
N TYR A 269 -17.97 10.99 1.30
CA TYR A 269 -17.41 9.73 1.80
C TYR A 269 -17.20 8.71 0.66
N LEU A 270 -16.50 7.64 0.96
CA LEU A 270 -16.30 6.52 0.05
C LEU A 270 -17.31 5.42 0.39
N ARG A 271 -18.03 4.96 -0.63
CA ARG A 271 -19.02 3.87 -0.54
C ARG A 271 -18.58 2.69 -1.38
N SER A 272 -18.71 1.47 -0.85
CA SER A 272 -18.56 0.26 -1.63
C SER A 272 -19.68 0.10 -2.65
N THR A 273 -19.36 -0.42 -3.86
CA THR A 273 -20.37 -0.63 -4.92
C THR A 273 -21.25 -1.87 -4.68
N SER A 274 -20.74 -2.82 -3.90
CA SER A 274 -21.42 -4.08 -3.61
C SER A 274 -21.66 -4.21 -2.10
N ASP A 275 -22.59 -5.09 -1.75
CA ASP A 275 -22.75 -5.54 -0.37
C ASP A 275 -21.59 -6.48 0.07
N ALA A 276 -21.72 -7.10 1.24
CA ALA A 276 -20.69 -7.94 1.83
C ALA A 276 -20.27 -9.17 0.98
N ASN A 277 -21.02 -9.55 -0.07
CA ASN A 277 -20.71 -10.75 -0.86
C ASN A 277 -19.51 -10.62 -1.79
N TYR A 278 -19.01 -9.41 -2.02
CA TYR A 278 -17.91 -9.16 -2.97
C TYR A 278 -16.77 -8.36 -2.33
N ILE A 279 -16.47 -8.58 -1.08
CA ILE A 279 -15.54 -7.76 -0.27
C ILE A 279 -14.21 -7.51 -0.98
N MET A 280 -13.60 -8.55 -1.56
CA MET A 280 -12.27 -8.42 -2.18
C MET A 280 -12.31 -7.71 -3.54
N TYR A 281 -13.36 -7.92 -4.34
CA TYR A 281 -13.46 -7.43 -5.73
C TYR A 281 -14.21 -6.12 -5.86
N ASP A 282 -14.58 -5.51 -4.76
CA ASP A 282 -15.41 -4.31 -4.75
C ASP A 282 -14.63 -3.04 -5.14
N GLN A 283 -15.38 -2.01 -5.52
CA GLN A 283 -14.83 -0.69 -5.82
C GLN A 283 -15.38 0.35 -4.84
N GLN A 284 -14.55 1.33 -4.52
CA GLN A 284 -14.97 2.50 -3.76
C GLN A 284 -15.41 3.60 -4.71
N VAL A 285 -16.59 4.16 -4.48
CA VAL A 285 -17.14 5.28 -5.23
C VAL A 285 -17.33 6.49 -4.32
N LEU A 286 -17.20 7.68 -4.90
CA LEU A 286 -17.44 8.95 -4.19
C LEU A 286 -18.94 9.17 -4.00
N ALA A 287 -19.35 9.26 -2.75
CA ALA A 287 -20.70 9.60 -2.31
C ALA A 287 -20.73 10.97 -1.63
N VAL A 288 -21.83 11.69 -1.78
CA VAL A 288 -22.13 12.95 -1.09
C VAL A 288 -23.56 12.93 -0.57
N GLN A 289 -23.75 13.37 0.67
CA GLN A 289 -25.05 13.45 1.34
C GLN A 289 -25.15 14.72 2.18
N ASN A 290 -26.36 15.28 2.34
CA ASN A 290 -26.58 16.39 3.25
C ASN A 290 -26.27 15.96 4.69
N SER A 291 -25.63 16.81 5.48
CA SER A 291 -25.21 16.50 6.85
C SER A 291 -26.37 16.22 7.83
N ASN A 292 -27.58 16.61 7.47
CA ASN A 292 -28.80 16.28 8.20
C ASN A 292 -29.47 14.98 7.72
N GLY A 293 -28.84 14.24 6.80
CA GLY A 293 -29.42 13.05 6.17
C GLY A 293 -30.09 13.34 4.83
N GLY A 294 -30.83 12.37 4.29
CA GLY A 294 -31.54 12.47 3.02
C GLY A 294 -30.87 11.67 1.90
N GLU A 295 -31.12 12.05 0.66
CA GLU A 295 -30.65 11.32 -0.53
C GLU A 295 -29.14 11.30 -0.66
N VAL A 296 -28.61 10.13 -1.03
CA VAL A 296 -27.18 9.91 -1.32
C VAL A 296 -26.94 10.06 -2.81
N ARG A 297 -26.01 10.92 -3.18
CA ARG A 297 -25.57 11.09 -4.56
C ARG A 297 -24.24 10.38 -4.78
N LEU A 298 -24.18 9.42 -5.69
CA LEU A 298 -22.98 8.70 -6.08
C LEU A 298 -22.33 9.39 -7.28
N LEU A 299 -21.30 10.20 -7.05
CA LEU A 299 -20.73 11.06 -8.09
C LEU A 299 -19.81 10.30 -9.06
N SER A 300 -19.14 9.22 -8.61
CA SER A 300 -18.17 8.50 -9.44
C SER A 300 -18.62 7.11 -9.92
N LEU A 301 -19.88 6.72 -9.67
CA LEU A 301 -20.37 5.37 -10.01
C LEU A 301 -20.24 5.05 -11.51
N SER A 302 -20.58 6.00 -12.38
CA SER A 302 -20.53 5.83 -13.83
C SER A 302 -19.11 5.75 -14.41
N LEU A 303 -18.09 6.11 -13.61
CA LEU A 303 -16.70 6.02 -14.03
C LEU A 303 -16.22 4.57 -14.13
N ASP A 304 -16.82 3.67 -13.34
CA ASP A 304 -16.41 2.27 -13.20
C ASP A 304 -14.90 2.11 -12.92
N ARG A 305 -14.40 2.95 -12.02
CA ARG A 305 -13.01 2.96 -11.51
C ARG A 305 -13.03 3.25 -10.02
N PRO A 306 -12.19 2.58 -9.22
CA PRO A 306 -12.09 2.89 -7.82
C PRO A 306 -11.55 4.31 -7.60
N VAL A 307 -12.11 5.00 -6.62
CA VAL A 307 -11.60 6.29 -6.16
C VAL A 307 -11.13 6.20 -4.71
N SER A 308 -10.20 7.08 -4.33
CA SER A 308 -9.64 7.14 -2.99
C SER A 308 -9.19 8.57 -2.64
N ASN A 309 -8.75 8.79 -1.40
CA ASN A 309 -8.15 10.06 -0.96
C ASN A 309 -9.03 11.30 -1.24
N LEU A 310 -10.32 11.20 -0.97
CA LEU A 310 -11.24 12.33 -1.19
C LEU A 310 -10.87 13.55 -0.32
N LYS A 311 -10.92 14.73 -0.91
CA LYS A 311 -10.73 16.03 -0.24
C LYS A 311 -11.62 17.10 -0.86
N TRP A 312 -12.33 17.87 -0.02
CA TRP A 312 -13.04 19.05 -0.49
C TRP A 312 -12.08 20.14 -0.96
N SER A 313 -12.45 20.86 -2.02
CA SER A 313 -11.83 22.16 -2.33
C SER A 313 -12.19 23.18 -1.24
N ILE A 314 -11.35 24.18 -1.05
CA ILE A 314 -11.55 25.18 0.01
C ILE A 314 -12.86 25.98 -0.13
N ASP A 315 -13.35 26.15 -1.35
CA ASP A 315 -14.61 26.84 -1.64
C ASP A 315 -15.85 25.93 -1.55
N GLY A 316 -15.65 24.63 -1.27
CA GLY A 316 -16.69 23.62 -1.15
C GLY A 316 -17.42 23.26 -2.44
N LYS A 317 -16.96 23.76 -3.61
CA LYS A 317 -17.64 23.51 -4.89
C LYS A 317 -17.23 22.22 -5.55
N SER A 318 -16.08 21.67 -5.19
CA SER A 318 -15.58 20.44 -5.79
C SER A 318 -14.92 19.51 -4.78
N ILE A 319 -14.78 18.24 -5.18
CA ILE A 319 -14.09 17.22 -4.39
C ILE A 319 -13.00 16.62 -5.25
N GLY A 320 -11.74 16.77 -4.80
CA GLY A 320 -10.59 16.08 -5.38
C GLY A 320 -10.52 14.62 -4.94
N VAL A 321 -10.14 13.73 -5.84
CA VAL A 321 -9.94 12.30 -5.60
C VAL A 321 -8.76 11.76 -6.39
N LEU A 322 -8.19 10.65 -5.93
CA LEU A 322 -7.32 9.81 -6.73
C LEU A 322 -8.16 8.74 -7.41
N VAL A 323 -7.97 8.57 -8.72
CA VAL A 323 -8.64 7.54 -9.52
C VAL A 323 -7.63 6.47 -9.93
N ILE A 324 -7.95 5.21 -9.65
CA ILE A 324 -7.16 4.05 -10.10
C ILE A 324 -7.65 3.67 -11.49
N ASP A 325 -6.76 3.77 -12.47
CA ASP A 325 -7.04 3.44 -13.88
C ASP A 325 -5.91 2.58 -14.44
N ASP A 326 -6.13 1.93 -15.56
CA ASP A 326 -5.20 0.94 -16.13
C ASP A 326 -3.75 1.42 -16.16
N MET A 327 -2.88 0.79 -15.37
CA MET A 327 -1.45 1.08 -15.17
C MET A 327 -1.11 2.47 -14.62
N GLN A 328 -2.07 3.25 -14.13
CA GLN A 328 -1.82 4.58 -13.59
C GLN A 328 -2.78 4.92 -12.44
N ARG A 329 -2.42 5.96 -11.71
CA ARG A 329 -3.33 6.60 -10.77
C ARG A 329 -3.25 8.10 -10.97
N TYR A 330 -4.39 8.74 -11.27
CA TYR A 330 -4.43 10.17 -11.57
C TYR A 330 -5.27 10.96 -10.58
N VAL A 331 -5.08 12.29 -10.56
CA VAL A 331 -5.89 13.21 -9.75
C VAL A 331 -7.07 13.72 -10.58
N ALA A 332 -8.27 13.59 -10.05
CA ALA A 332 -9.49 14.15 -10.61
C ALA A 332 -10.22 15.02 -9.61
N SER A 333 -11.12 15.87 -10.10
CA SER A 333 -12.04 16.68 -9.31
C SER A 333 -13.46 16.49 -9.81
N TYR A 334 -14.40 16.37 -8.88
CA TYR A 334 -15.84 16.32 -9.16
C TYR A 334 -16.48 17.64 -8.75
N ASP A 335 -17.13 18.33 -9.68
CA ASP A 335 -18.03 19.45 -9.34
C ASP A 335 -19.25 18.91 -8.61
N VAL A 336 -19.48 19.40 -7.40
CA VAL A 336 -20.51 18.85 -6.50
C VAL A 336 -21.92 19.12 -7.01
N ALA A 337 -22.17 20.25 -7.63
CA ALA A 337 -23.49 20.62 -8.13
C ALA A 337 -23.90 19.78 -9.35
N SER A 338 -23.04 19.70 -10.35
CA SER A 338 -23.31 19.00 -11.60
C SER A 338 -22.93 17.52 -11.61
N GLY A 339 -22.08 17.08 -10.70
CA GLY A 339 -21.48 15.73 -10.70
C GLY A 339 -20.44 15.49 -11.80
N LYS A 340 -20.06 16.51 -12.58
CA LYS A 340 -19.08 16.38 -13.64
C LYS A 340 -17.67 16.20 -13.11
N MET A 341 -16.96 15.21 -13.66
CA MET A 341 -15.55 14.95 -13.38
C MET A 341 -14.66 15.74 -14.34
N GLN A 342 -13.56 16.27 -13.81
CA GLN A 342 -12.44 16.81 -14.58
C GLN A 342 -11.15 16.14 -14.13
N LYS A 343 -10.34 15.63 -15.06
CA LYS A 343 -8.96 15.25 -14.78
C LYS A 343 -8.13 16.50 -14.50
N ILE A 344 -7.41 16.50 -13.37
CA ILE A 344 -6.54 17.62 -12.97
C ILE A 344 -5.13 17.39 -13.49
N VAL A 345 -4.56 16.23 -13.17
CA VAL A 345 -3.24 15.78 -13.67
C VAL A 345 -3.26 14.27 -13.86
N ASP A 346 -2.64 13.80 -14.94
CA ASP A 346 -2.51 12.39 -15.29
C ASP A 346 -1.13 12.08 -15.92
N GLY A 347 -1.04 10.98 -16.66
CA GLY A 347 0.16 10.54 -17.39
C GLY A 347 0.74 9.25 -16.81
N ASN A 348 1.88 8.80 -17.37
CA ASN A 348 2.57 7.58 -16.98
C ASN A 348 3.23 7.72 -15.60
N ARG A 349 2.40 7.82 -14.57
CA ARG A 349 2.77 8.05 -13.17
C ARG A 349 1.68 7.60 -12.21
N SER A 350 2.02 7.55 -10.93
CA SER A 350 1.09 7.16 -9.88
C SER A 350 1.08 8.17 -8.75
N PHE A 351 -0.11 8.69 -8.45
CA PHE A 351 -0.36 9.59 -7.33
C PHE A 351 -0.86 8.79 -6.12
N THR A 352 -0.29 9.04 -4.91
CA THR A 352 -0.57 8.22 -3.73
C THR A 352 -1.17 8.98 -2.55
N SER A 353 -1.17 10.31 -2.59
CA SER A 353 -1.83 11.16 -1.58
C SER A 353 -2.49 12.36 -2.22
N LEU A 354 -3.45 12.98 -1.55
CA LEU A 354 -4.09 14.23 -1.97
C LEU A 354 -4.47 15.05 -0.74
N VAL A 355 -4.02 16.30 -0.67
CA VAL A 355 -4.35 17.25 0.39
C VAL A 355 -4.74 18.57 -0.26
N ALA A 356 -5.86 19.17 0.16
CA ALA A 356 -6.30 20.46 -0.36
C ALA A 356 -5.42 21.59 0.21
N HIS A 357 -4.97 22.50 -0.65
CA HIS A 357 -4.23 23.67 -0.23
C HIS A 357 -5.21 24.74 0.28
N PRO A 358 -4.96 25.41 1.43
CA PRO A 358 -5.91 26.32 2.06
C PRO A 358 -6.20 27.60 1.27
N LYS A 359 -5.41 27.90 0.25
CA LYS A 359 -5.65 29.06 -0.65
C LYS A 359 -6.12 28.61 -2.02
N ASN A 360 -5.39 27.74 -2.68
CA ASN A 360 -5.72 27.22 -4.03
C ASN A 360 -4.80 26.06 -4.41
N GLY A 361 -5.34 25.03 -5.08
CA GLY A 361 -4.57 23.88 -5.58
C GLY A 361 -4.52 22.70 -4.61
N TRP A 362 -3.55 21.83 -4.83
CA TRP A 362 -3.43 20.56 -4.10
C TRP A 362 -1.98 20.22 -3.83
N LEU A 363 -1.74 19.47 -2.77
CA LEU A 363 -0.50 18.75 -2.51
C LEU A 363 -0.73 17.27 -2.80
N THR A 364 0.26 16.63 -3.42
CA THR A 364 0.22 15.21 -3.71
C THR A 364 1.59 14.56 -3.56
N SER A 365 1.62 13.27 -3.24
CA SER A 365 2.78 12.41 -3.41
C SER A 365 2.67 11.71 -4.76
N MET A 366 3.75 11.66 -5.53
CA MET A 366 3.77 11.06 -6.86
C MET A 366 5.07 10.30 -7.09
N SER A 367 4.95 9.12 -7.70
CA SER A 367 6.04 8.28 -8.18
C SER A 367 5.98 8.12 -9.69
N GLU A 368 7.14 7.94 -10.31
CA GLU A 368 7.33 7.62 -11.72
C GLU A 368 8.22 6.37 -11.84
N PRO A 369 8.26 5.66 -12.98
CA PRO A 369 9.09 4.46 -13.12
C PRO A 369 10.57 4.66 -12.79
N TYR A 370 11.06 5.88 -12.94
CA TYR A 370 12.47 6.26 -12.75
C TYR A 370 12.70 7.06 -11.47
N ARG A 371 11.67 7.29 -10.65
CA ARG A 371 11.77 8.11 -9.45
C ARG A 371 10.83 7.60 -8.36
N PRO A 372 11.37 7.24 -7.18
CA PRO A 372 10.55 7.00 -6.00
C PRO A 372 9.69 8.22 -5.65
N SER A 373 8.71 8.01 -4.79
CA SER A 373 7.74 9.05 -4.43
C SER A 373 8.41 10.31 -3.89
N GLU A 374 7.97 11.46 -4.41
CA GLU A 374 8.31 12.81 -3.97
C GLU A 374 7.03 13.63 -3.78
N LEU A 375 7.09 14.77 -3.07
CA LEU A 375 5.97 15.68 -2.90
C LEU A 375 5.90 16.70 -4.04
N TYR A 376 4.67 16.97 -4.49
CA TYR A 376 4.38 17.92 -5.56
C TYR A 376 3.22 18.83 -5.19
N ALA A 377 3.34 20.11 -5.51
CA ALA A 377 2.22 21.03 -5.59
C ALA A 377 1.52 20.87 -6.95
N ILE A 378 0.19 20.92 -6.94
CA ILE A 378 -0.64 21.03 -8.14
C ILE A 378 -1.25 22.44 -8.15
N GLU A 379 -0.82 23.28 -9.06
CA GLU A 379 -1.25 24.67 -9.24
C GLU A 379 -1.66 24.90 -10.69
N ASN A 380 -2.89 25.35 -10.93
CA ASN A 380 -3.42 25.54 -12.29
C ASN A 380 -3.24 24.30 -13.19
N ASN A 381 -3.49 23.11 -12.65
CA ASN A 381 -3.30 21.79 -13.30
C ASN A 381 -1.85 21.47 -13.69
N ASN A 382 -0.87 22.18 -13.16
CA ASN A 382 0.56 21.92 -13.37
C ASN A 382 1.20 21.36 -12.10
N LEU A 383 2.16 20.45 -12.28
CA LEU A 383 2.94 19.85 -11.21
C LEU A 383 4.22 20.64 -10.98
N ARG A 384 4.46 21.01 -9.72
CA ARG A 384 5.74 21.56 -9.25
C ARG A 384 6.27 20.71 -8.12
N ARG A 385 7.48 20.17 -8.28
CA ARG A 385 8.10 19.32 -7.27
C ARG A 385 8.55 20.13 -6.07
N LEU A 386 8.22 19.66 -4.85
CA LEU A 386 8.60 20.28 -3.58
C LEU A 386 9.80 19.60 -2.92
N THR A 387 9.91 18.27 -3.04
CA THR A 387 10.99 17.50 -2.40
C THR A 387 11.91 16.86 -3.43
N ASN A 388 13.12 16.53 -3.02
CA ASN A 388 14.15 15.98 -3.89
C ASN A 388 15.12 15.06 -3.12
N ILE A 389 14.56 14.17 -2.29
CA ILE A 389 15.37 13.36 -1.38
C ILE A 389 16.19 12.27 -2.09
N HIS A 390 15.73 11.83 -3.27
CA HIS A 390 16.31 10.70 -4.00
C HIS A 390 17.29 11.10 -5.11
N SER A 391 17.30 12.36 -5.57
CA SER A 391 17.93 12.69 -6.85
C SER A 391 19.40 12.32 -6.92
N LYS A 392 20.22 12.67 -5.93
CA LYS A 392 21.65 12.35 -5.95
C LYS A 392 21.91 10.85 -6.10
N PHE A 393 21.07 10.02 -5.48
CA PHE A 393 21.22 8.59 -5.56
C PHE A 393 20.69 8.03 -6.88
N ILE A 394 19.45 8.37 -7.23
CA ILE A 394 18.79 7.88 -8.46
C ILE A 394 19.54 8.31 -9.71
N ASP A 395 20.04 9.56 -9.76
CA ASP A 395 20.80 10.08 -10.91
C ASP A 395 22.14 9.36 -11.11
N SER A 396 22.66 8.68 -10.08
CA SER A 396 23.86 7.83 -10.16
C SER A 396 23.60 6.42 -10.67
N LEU A 397 22.32 6.05 -10.87
CA LEU A 397 21.92 4.70 -11.28
C LEU A 397 21.56 4.62 -12.76
N SER A 398 21.88 3.48 -13.35
CA SER A 398 21.38 3.05 -14.66
C SER A 398 20.13 2.20 -14.42
N LEU A 399 18.94 2.83 -14.57
CA LEU A 399 17.65 2.18 -14.34
C LEU A 399 17.11 1.54 -15.62
N ALA A 400 16.22 0.56 -15.47
CA ALA A 400 15.53 -0.08 -16.57
C ALA A 400 14.64 0.88 -17.34
N THR A 401 14.57 0.76 -18.66
CA THR A 401 13.51 1.40 -19.45
C THR A 401 12.18 0.69 -19.20
N VAL A 402 11.12 1.46 -18.96
CA VAL A 402 9.79 0.92 -18.69
C VAL A 402 8.84 1.28 -19.83
N GLU A 403 8.28 0.26 -20.46
CA GLU A 403 7.39 0.39 -21.61
C GLU A 403 6.06 -0.34 -21.32
N LYS A 404 4.94 0.19 -21.79
CA LYS A 404 3.67 -0.53 -21.76
C LYS A 404 3.56 -1.50 -22.91
N PHE A 405 2.88 -2.60 -22.70
CA PHE A 405 2.45 -3.50 -23.76
C PHE A 405 1.00 -3.94 -23.56
N VAL A 406 0.40 -4.44 -24.63
CA VAL A 406 -0.90 -5.10 -24.59
C VAL A 406 -0.75 -6.45 -25.28
N SER A 407 -1.07 -7.50 -24.59
CA SER A 407 -1.09 -8.88 -25.10
C SER A 407 -2.53 -9.37 -25.23
N LYS A 408 -2.69 -10.50 -25.90
CA LYS A 408 -3.98 -11.16 -26.06
C LYS A 408 -3.91 -12.57 -25.50
N SER A 409 -4.80 -12.89 -24.57
CA SER A 409 -4.96 -14.24 -24.05
C SER A 409 -5.53 -15.18 -25.10
N SER A 410 -5.37 -16.48 -24.90
CA SER A 410 -5.88 -17.51 -25.83
C SER A 410 -7.40 -17.47 -26.00
N ASP A 411 -8.14 -16.99 -25.01
CA ASP A 411 -9.59 -16.76 -25.07
C ASP A 411 -10.00 -15.41 -25.66
N GLY A 412 -9.03 -14.63 -26.14
CA GLY A 412 -9.25 -13.37 -26.85
C GLY A 412 -9.26 -12.11 -26.00
N ASN A 413 -9.13 -12.22 -24.67
CA ASN A 413 -9.07 -11.06 -23.78
C ASN A 413 -7.79 -10.23 -23.98
N LEU A 414 -7.92 -8.89 -23.96
CA LEU A 414 -6.77 -7.98 -24.02
C LEU A 414 -6.26 -7.70 -22.61
N VAL A 415 -4.95 -7.85 -22.42
CA VAL A 415 -4.28 -7.72 -21.12
C VAL A 415 -3.18 -6.69 -21.22
N SER A 416 -3.23 -5.69 -20.36
CA SER A 416 -2.20 -4.65 -20.26
C SER A 416 -1.06 -5.08 -19.34
N GLY A 417 0.14 -4.56 -19.59
CA GLY A 417 1.30 -4.83 -18.77
C GLY A 417 2.41 -3.81 -18.95
N LEU A 418 3.38 -3.87 -18.06
CA LEU A 418 4.61 -3.08 -18.09
C LEU A 418 5.81 -4.00 -18.31
N LEU A 419 6.70 -3.58 -19.21
CA LEU A 419 7.94 -4.29 -19.52
C LEU A 419 9.13 -3.43 -19.07
N TYR A 420 9.90 -3.96 -18.13
CA TYR A 420 11.16 -3.39 -17.68
C TYR A 420 12.30 -4.01 -18.47
N LEU A 421 13.03 -3.20 -19.22
CA LEU A 421 14.15 -3.66 -20.03
C LEU A 421 15.48 -3.32 -19.35
N PRO A 422 16.44 -4.26 -19.32
CA PRO A 422 17.71 -4.03 -18.67
C PRO A 422 18.45 -2.84 -19.31
N PRO A 423 19.12 -2.01 -18.51
CA PRO A 423 19.83 -0.85 -19.05
C PRO A 423 21.00 -1.31 -19.94
N ASN A 424 21.15 -0.64 -21.08
CA ASN A 424 22.25 -0.85 -22.03
C ASN A 424 22.32 -2.24 -22.69
N ALA A 425 21.28 -3.06 -22.60
CA ALA A 425 21.19 -4.35 -23.27
C ALA A 425 20.43 -4.26 -24.61
N PRO A 426 20.75 -5.09 -25.61
CA PRO A 426 19.89 -5.27 -26.77
C PRO A 426 18.47 -5.67 -26.34
N LYS A 427 17.45 -5.18 -27.05
CA LYS A 427 16.04 -5.51 -26.75
C LYS A 427 15.59 -6.81 -27.43
N GLU A 428 16.45 -7.80 -27.53
CA GLU A 428 16.15 -9.05 -28.21
C GLU A 428 16.74 -10.26 -27.49
N LYS A 429 15.98 -11.35 -27.50
CA LYS A 429 16.35 -12.65 -26.91
C LYS A 429 16.86 -12.53 -25.47
N LEU A 430 16.19 -11.69 -24.65
CA LEU A 430 16.54 -11.51 -23.25
C LEU A 430 16.01 -12.66 -22.40
N PRO A 431 16.71 -13.05 -21.32
CA PRO A 431 16.08 -13.85 -20.27
C PRO A 431 14.95 -13.02 -19.67
N LEU A 432 13.74 -13.58 -19.59
CA LEU A 432 12.55 -12.87 -19.13
C LEU A 432 12.04 -13.45 -17.82
N ILE A 433 11.74 -12.59 -16.86
CA ILE A 433 11.05 -12.95 -15.61
C ILE A 433 9.69 -12.26 -15.60
N PHE A 434 8.62 -13.04 -15.46
CA PHE A 434 7.31 -12.51 -15.04
C PHE A 434 7.34 -12.29 -13.55
N TYR A 435 7.15 -11.03 -13.10
CA TYR A 435 6.99 -10.72 -11.69
C TYR A 435 5.55 -10.25 -11.45
N ILE A 436 4.73 -11.18 -10.96
CA ILE A 436 3.27 -11.07 -10.86
C ILE A 436 2.90 -10.39 -9.55
N HIS A 437 2.04 -9.36 -9.63
CA HIS A 437 1.57 -8.66 -8.45
C HIS A 437 0.63 -9.51 -7.59
N GLY A 438 0.54 -9.16 -6.30
CA GLY A 438 -0.41 -9.73 -5.34
C GLY A 438 -1.77 -9.03 -5.39
N GLY A 439 -2.64 -9.41 -4.48
CA GLY A 439 -3.99 -8.86 -4.38
C GLY A 439 -5.01 -9.98 -4.19
N PRO A 440 -5.79 -10.39 -5.21
CA PRO A 440 -5.68 -10.15 -6.67
C PRO A 440 -6.04 -8.74 -7.13
N VAL A 441 -6.89 -8.04 -6.38
CA VAL A 441 -7.39 -6.70 -6.74
C VAL A 441 -6.34 -5.64 -6.43
N GLY A 442 -5.22 -5.71 -7.15
CA GLY A 442 -4.15 -4.73 -7.23
C GLY A 442 -3.89 -4.40 -8.69
N GLN A 443 -2.91 -3.58 -8.98
CA GLN A 443 -2.41 -3.38 -10.34
C GLN A 443 -0.94 -3.01 -10.34
N ASP A 444 -0.27 -3.35 -11.43
CA ASP A 444 1.03 -2.80 -11.79
C ASP A 444 0.82 -1.47 -12.49
N GLU A 445 1.52 -0.43 -12.01
CA GLU A 445 1.33 0.93 -12.46
C GLU A 445 2.67 1.64 -12.72
N PHE A 446 2.64 2.73 -13.46
CA PHE A 446 3.81 3.57 -13.72
C PHE A 446 4.30 4.23 -12.43
N SER A 447 4.95 3.44 -11.59
CA SER A 447 5.60 3.86 -10.34
C SER A 447 6.99 3.25 -10.26
N PHE A 448 7.81 3.74 -9.33
CA PHE A 448 9.11 3.14 -9.06
C PHE A 448 8.93 1.79 -8.35
N ASP A 449 9.10 0.71 -9.08
CA ASP A 449 9.08 -0.64 -8.52
C ASP A 449 10.50 -1.15 -8.28
N LEU A 450 10.87 -1.24 -7.02
CA LEU A 450 12.22 -1.64 -6.62
C LEU A 450 12.56 -3.07 -7.06
N THR A 451 11.62 -4.00 -6.95
CA THR A 451 11.88 -5.42 -7.28
C THR A 451 12.14 -5.59 -8.77
N ARG A 452 11.31 -5.00 -9.62
CA ARG A 452 11.48 -5.06 -11.07
C ARG A 452 12.71 -4.31 -11.54
N GLN A 453 13.00 -3.15 -10.96
CA GLN A 453 14.23 -2.41 -11.22
C GLN A 453 15.48 -3.21 -10.82
N MET A 454 15.44 -3.93 -9.67
CA MET A 454 16.52 -4.81 -9.22
C MET A 454 16.76 -5.97 -10.20
N LEU A 455 15.69 -6.68 -10.58
CA LEU A 455 15.81 -7.80 -11.52
C LEU A 455 16.31 -7.33 -12.89
N ALA A 456 15.80 -6.19 -13.38
CA ALA A 456 16.24 -5.61 -14.65
C ALA A 456 17.70 -5.14 -14.59
N ALA A 457 18.14 -4.55 -13.47
CA ALA A 457 19.54 -4.17 -13.27
C ALA A 457 20.50 -5.36 -13.30
N ASN A 458 19.99 -6.58 -12.97
CA ASN A 458 20.73 -7.84 -13.10
C ASN A 458 20.63 -8.47 -14.51
N GLY A 459 20.13 -7.74 -15.51
CA GLY A 459 20.16 -8.16 -16.92
C GLY A 459 18.94 -8.95 -17.39
N TYR A 460 17.85 -8.98 -16.65
CA TYR A 460 16.58 -9.59 -17.05
C TYR A 460 15.65 -8.58 -17.72
N ALA A 461 14.92 -8.96 -18.74
CA ALA A 461 13.64 -8.33 -19.02
C ALA A 461 12.67 -8.76 -17.92
N VAL A 462 11.84 -7.84 -17.42
CA VAL A 462 10.86 -8.16 -16.38
C VAL A 462 9.48 -7.70 -16.85
N ALA A 463 8.54 -8.64 -16.94
CA ALA A 463 7.17 -8.36 -17.31
C ALA A 463 6.26 -8.34 -16.08
N ALA A 464 5.49 -7.27 -15.97
CA ALA A 464 4.39 -7.08 -15.05
C ALA A 464 3.08 -7.17 -15.83
N VAL A 465 2.12 -7.96 -15.37
CA VAL A 465 0.89 -8.26 -16.12
C VAL A 465 -0.33 -7.94 -15.25
N ASN A 466 -1.18 -7.02 -15.71
CA ASN A 466 -2.46 -6.73 -15.08
C ASN A 466 -3.50 -7.75 -15.56
N TYR A 467 -3.39 -8.96 -15.04
CA TYR A 467 -4.26 -10.11 -15.33
C TYR A 467 -5.71 -9.84 -14.90
N ARG A 468 -6.68 -10.59 -15.44
CA ARG A 468 -8.07 -10.56 -14.95
C ARG A 468 -8.11 -10.81 -13.44
N GLY A 469 -8.87 -9.99 -12.72
CA GLY A 469 -8.81 -9.88 -11.25
C GLY A 469 -8.11 -8.59 -10.80
N SER A 470 -7.25 -7.98 -11.63
CA SER A 470 -6.59 -6.72 -11.32
C SER A 470 -7.57 -5.55 -11.28
N ASN A 471 -7.13 -4.48 -10.62
CA ASN A 471 -7.85 -3.23 -10.49
C ASN A 471 -7.70 -2.31 -11.73
N GLY A 472 -8.42 -1.18 -11.77
CA GLY A 472 -8.24 -0.13 -12.77
C GLY A 472 -8.86 -0.39 -14.14
N ARG A 473 -9.53 -1.53 -14.35
CA ARG A 473 -10.16 -1.89 -15.64
C ARG A 473 -11.66 -2.17 -15.53
N GLY A 474 -12.29 -1.68 -14.47
CA GLY A 474 -13.71 -1.84 -14.19
C GLY A 474 -14.03 -3.02 -13.31
N LEU A 475 -15.20 -2.96 -12.69
CA LEU A 475 -15.67 -3.95 -11.71
C LEU A 475 -15.79 -5.35 -12.32
N ALA A 476 -16.24 -5.46 -13.56
CA ALA A 476 -16.35 -6.74 -14.26
C ALA A 476 -15.00 -7.43 -14.46
N TYR A 477 -13.94 -6.65 -14.71
CA TYR A 477 -12.58 -7.17 -14.86
C TYR A 477 -12.03 -7.71 -13.53
N SER A 478 -12.22 -7.00 -12.44
CA SER A 478 -11.83 -7.45 -11.09
C SER A 478 -12.61 -8.70 -10.67
N LYS A 479 -13.91 -8.76 -10.92
CA LYS A 479 -14.77 -9.91 -10.59
C LYS A 479 -14.60 -11.12 -11.52
N ALA A 480 -13.86 -11.00 -12.60
CA ALA A 480 -13.74 -12.07 -13.61
C ALA A 480 -13.22 -13.39 -13.05
N ILE A 481 -12.52 -13.37 -11.94
CA ILE A 481 -11.89 -14.52 -11.27
C ILE A 481 -12.63 -14.98 -10.00
N TYR A 482 -13.81 -14.44 -9.73
CA TYR A 482 -14.61 -14.80 -8.55
C TYR A 482 -14.86 -16.31 -8.53
N ALA A 483 -14.44 -17.00 -7.48
CA ALA A 483 -14.47 -18.45 -7.28
C ALA A 483 -13.84 -19.27 -8.43
N ASP A 484 -12.91 -18.66 -9.19
CA ASP A 484 -12.28 -19.27 -10.38
C ASP A 484 -10.78 -18.94 -10.47
N TRP A 485 -10.09 -18.93 -9.33
CA TRP A 485 -8.68 -18.54 -9.23
C TRP A 485 -7.75 -19.43 -10.06
N GLY A 486 -6.74 -18.83 -10.68
CA GLY A 486 -5.68 -19.51 -11.41
C GLY A 486 -6.11 -20.09 -12.76
N ASN A 487 -7.28 -19.75 -13.28
CA ASN A 487 -7.71 -20.13 -14.61
C ASN A 487 -7.48 -19.01 -15.62
N LYS A 488 -8.28 -17.95 -15.57
CA LYS A 488 -8.19 -16.84 -16.52
C LYS A 488 -6.89 -16.07 -16.41
N GLU A 489 -6.37 -15.89 -15.20
CA GLU A 489 -5.11 -15.19 -14.93
C GLU A 489 -3.92 -15.93 -15.58
N VAL A 490 -3.91 -17.26 -15.52
CA VAL A 490 -2.87 -18.05 -16.17
C VAL A 490 -2.93 -17.89 -17.70
N LEU A 491 -4.14 -17.87 -18.30
CA LEU A 491 -4.27 -17.56 -19.74
C LEU A 491 -3.71 -16.17 -20.09
N ASP A 492 -3.92 -15.20 -19.22
CA ASP A 492 -3.43 -13.82 -19.39
C ASP A 492 -1.89 -13.77 -19.31
N ILE A 493 -1.29 -14.46 -18.33
CA ILE A 493 0.16 -14.57 -18.16
C ILE A 493 0.81 -15.30 -19.35
N LEU A 494 0.23 -16.42 -19.79
CA LEU A 494 0.75 -17.19 -20.92
C LEU A 494 0.61 -16.41 -22.24
N GLY A 495 -0.50 -15.69 -22.43
CA GLY A 495 -0.68 -14.79 -23.58
C GLY A 495 0.35 -13.67 -23.63
N ALA A 496 0.74 -13.13 -22.48
CA ALA A 496 1.81 -12.15 -22.39
C ALA A 496 3.18 -12.77 -22.72
N ALA A 497 3.43 -14.03 -22.30
CA ALA A 497 4.64 -14.76 -22.65
C ALA A 497 4.73 -15.01 -24.16
N ASP A 498 3.65 -15.48 -24.78
CA ASP A 498 3.58 -15.70 -26.23
C ASP A 498 3.82 -14.41 -27.00
N TYR A 499 3.22 -13.29 -26.55
CA TYR A 499 3.41 -11.97 -27.16
C TYR A 499 4.88 -11.53 -27.11
N LEU A 500 5.52 -11.56 -25.93
CA LEU A 500 6.90 -11.09 -25.78
C LEU A 500 7.93 -11.97 -26.51
N VAL A 501 7.68 -13.28 -26.58
CA VAL A 501 8.47 -14.20 -27.40
C VAL A 501 8.28 -13.92 -28.90
N SER A 502 7.03 -13.74 -29.36
CA SER A 502 6.74 -13.44 -30.79
C SER A 502 7.34 -12.10 -31.26
N LYS A 503 7.50 -11.14 -30.34
CA LYS A 503 8.20 -9.87 -30.60
C LYS A 503 9.73 -10.00 -30.62
N GLY A 504 10.27 -11.19 -30.36
CA GLY A 504 11.70 -11.42 -30.30
C GLY A 504 12.39 -10.82 -29.07
N ILE A 505 11.63 -10.25 -28.12
CA ILE A 505 12.15 -9.62 -26.90
C ILE A 505 12.65 -10.72 -25.94
N ALA A 506 11.81 -11.73 -25.67
CA ALA A 506 12.10 -12.82 -24.76
C ALA A 506 12.69 -14.05 -25.48
N ASP A 507 13.68 -14.66 -24.86
CA ASP A 507 14.16 -15.98 -25.25
C ASP A 507 13.22 -17.07 -24.71
N PRO A 508 12.56 -17.87 -25.57
CA PRO A 508 11.63 -18.92 -25.11
C PRO A 508 12.28 -19.98 -24.22
N ASN A 509 13.60 -20.12 -24.29
CA ASN A 509 14.36 -21.09 -23.47
C ASN A 509 14.82 -20.51 -22.13
N ARG A 510 14.59 -19.22 -21.86
CA ARG A 510 15.02 -18.53 -20.63
C ARG A 510 13.89 -17.73 -19.99
N LEU A 511 12.72 -18.38 -19.83
CA LEU A 511 11.56 -17.80 -19.16
C LEU A 511 11.55 -18.18 -17.68
N GLY A 512 11.43 -17.20 -16.82
CA GLY A 512 11.23 -17.34 -15.37
C GLY A 512 9.90 -16.72 -14.94
N ILE A 513 9.41 -17.13 -13.77
CA ILE A 513 8.20 -16.56 -13.18
C ILE A 513 8.37 -16.40 -11.66
N SER A 514 7.83 -15.33 -11.13
CA SER A 514 7.84 -15.03 -9.70
C SER A 514 6.66 -14.15 -9.34
N GLY A 515 6.33 -14.10 -8.06
CA GLY A 515 5.37 -13.18 -7.50
C GLY A 515 5.31 -13.32 -5.99
N TRP A 516 4.59 -12.43 -5.35
CA TRP A 516 4.37 -12.43 -3.91
C TRP A 516 2.88 -12.46 -3.61
N SER A 517 2.45 -13.16 -2.53
CA SER A 517 1.04 -13.26 -2.16
C SER A 517 0.22 -13.95 -3.27
N TYR A 518 -0.83 -13.34 -3.74
CA TYR A 518 -1.58 -13.85 -4.89
C TYR A 518 -0.69 -14.07 -6.13
N GLY A 519 0.36 -13.26 -6.32
CA GLY A 519 1.38 -13.48 -7.36
C GLY A 519 2.19 -14.76 -7.14
N GLY A 520 2.44 -15.15 -5.89
CA GLY A 520 3.03 -16.45 -5.52
C GLY A 520 2.06 -17.60 -5.82
N ILE A 521 0.78 -17.44 -5.48
CA ILE A 521 -0.30 -18.39 -5.82
C ILE A 521 -0.35 -18.58 -7.33
N LEU A 522 -0.37 -17.50 -8.12
CA LEU A 522 -0.39 -17.59 -9.59
C LEU A 522 0.90 -18.17 -10.18
N THR A 523 2.05 -17.99 -9.50
CA THR A 523 3.29 -18.68 -9.87
C THR A 523 3.10 -20.19 -9.79
N ASP A 524 2.55 -20.70 -8.68
CA ASP A 524 2.27 -22.12 -8.48
C ASP A 524 1.27 -22.66 -9.53
N TYR A 525 0.18 -21.93 -9.80
CA TYR A 525 -0.78 -22.31 -10.84
C TYR A 525 -0.15 -22.35 -12.24
N THR A 526 0.67 -21.36 -12.56
CA THR A 526 1.26 -21.25 -13.90
C THR A 526 2.21 -22.40 -14.19
N ILE A 527 3.10 -22.74 -13.24
CA ILE A 527 4.07 -23.83 -13.44
C ILE A 527 3.42 -25.23 -13.38
N ALA A 528 2.24 -25.37 -12.77
CA ALA A 528 1.46 -26.59 -12.78
C ALA A 528 0.69 -26.80 -14.10
N LYS A 529 0.38 -25.70 -14.81
CA LYS A 529 -0.36 -25.74 -16.09
C LYS A 529 0.53 -25.67 -17.32
N ASP A 530 1.75 -25.12 -17.21
CA ASP A 530 2.66 -24.93 -18.35
C ASP A 530 4.11 -25.18 -17.93
N THR A 531 4.86 -25.91 -18.76
CA THR A 531 6.25 -26.34 -18.49
C THR A 531 7.31 -25.49 -19.17
N ARG A 532 6.94 -24.39 -19.83
CA ARG A 532 7.88 -23.51 -20.55
C ARG A 532 8.84 -22.75 -19.63
N PHE A 533 8.47 -22.53 -18.38
CA PHE A 533 9.29 -21.79 -17.41
C PHE A 533 10.46 -22.65 -16.91
N LYS A 534 11.65 -22.08 -16.87
CA LYS A 534 12.91 -22.75 -16.48
C LYS A 534 13.31 -22.47 -15.04
N ALA A 535 12.71 -21.48 -14.41
CA ALA A 535 12.86 -21.16 -13.00
C ALA A 535 11.58 -20.48 -12.47
N ALA A 536 11.23 -20.79 -11.22
CA ALA A 536 10.14 -20.13 -10.51
C ALA A 536 10.58 -19.71 -9.11
N SER A 537 10.00 -18.60 -8.60
CA SER A 537 10.13 -18.21 -7.20
C SER A 537 8.76 -17.79 -6.67
N SER A 538 8.13 -18.66 -5.88
CA SER A 538 6.81 -18.46 -5.27
C SER A 538 7.01 -17.86 -3.89
N GLY A 539 6.65 -16.58 -3.74
CA GLY A 539 6.73 -15.84 -2.47
C GLY A 539 5.38 -15.79 -1.77
N ALA A 540 5.29 -16.23 -0.52
CA ALA A 540 4.06 -16.30 0.26
C ALA A 540 2.89 -16.86 -0.58
N GLY A 541 3.14 -17.97 -1.30
CA GLY A 541 2.17 -18.66 -2.14
C GLY A 541 1.42 -19.75 -1.36
N SER A 542 0.29 -20.18 -1.94
CA SER A 542 -0.48 -21.32 -1.44
C SER A 542 -1.14 -22.06 -2.60
N ALA A 543 -1.19 -23.38 -2.50
CA ALA A 543 -1.66 -24.24 -3.59
C ALA A 543 -2.73 -25.25 -3.17
N LEU A 544 -2.89 -25.55 -1.88
CA LEU A 544 -3.91 -26.43 -1.32
C LEU A 544 -4.93 -25.59 -0.54
N GLN A 545 -5.90 -25.01 -1.25
CA GLN A 545 -6.82 -24.01 -0.70
C GLN A 545 -7.70 -24.53 0.44
N LEU A 546 -8.10 -25.80 0.39
CA LEU A 546 -8.90 -26.39 1.46
C LEU A 546 -8.17 -26.39 2.82
N SER A 547 -6.85 -26.58 2.84
CA SER A 547 -6.05 -26.59 4.06
C SER A 547 -5.86 -25.20 4.68
N LEU A 548 -6.18 -24.13 3.95
CA LEU A 548 -6.08 -22.75 4.43
C LEU A 548 -7.35 -22.26 5.14
N TYR A 549 -8.47 -22.98 4.97
CA TYR A 549 -9.72 -22.60 5.63
C TYR A 549 -9.54 -22.51 7.15
N GLY A 550 -9.71 -21.31 7.70
CA GLY A 550 -9.51 -21.01 9.12
C GLY A 550 -8.05 -20.97 9.59
N VAL A 551 -7.06 -21.11 8.69
CA VAL A 551 -5.64 -20.97 9.02
C VAL A 551 -5.14 -19.56 8.74
N ASP A 552 -5.68 -18.89 7.73
CA ASP A 552 -5.39 -17.51 7.34
C ASP A 552 -6.37 -16.48 7.96
N GLN A 553 -6.25 -15.22 7.56
CA GLN A 553 -7.14 -14.13 7.99
C GLN A 553 -8.40 -13.97 7.12
N TYR A 554 -8.57 -14.75 6.04
CA TYR A 554 -9.58 -14.54 4.99
C TYR A 554 -10.87 -15.34 5.17
N ILE A 555 -11.16 -15.86 6.36
CA ILE A 555 -12.34 -16.69 6.61
C ILE A 555 -13.65 -16.07 6.09
N LEU A 556 -13.81 -14.74 6.23
CA LEU A 556 -14.99 -14.05 5.74
C LEU A 556 -15.06 -14.04 4.21
N GLN A 557 -13.91 -13.82 3.53
CA GLN A 557 -13.83 -13.89 2.08
C GLN A 557 -14.13 -15.30 1.57
N LEU A 558 -13.52 -16.31 2.18
CA LEU A 558 -13.72 -17.71 1.78
C LEU A 558 -15.17 -18.12 1.93
N ASP A 559 -15.83 -17.79 3.03
CA ASP A 559 -17.26 -18.10 3.24
C ASP A 559 -18.17 -17.36 2.25
N ASN A 560 -17.87 -16.12 1.90
CA ASN A 560 -18.65 -15.35 0.93
C ASN A 560 -18.43 -15.83 -0.51
N GLU A 561 -17.22 -16.20 -0.89
CA GLU A 561 -16.86 -16.54 -2.26
C GLU A 561 -17.07 -18.02 -2.58
N LEU A 562 -16.63 -18.89 -1.69
CA LEU A 562 -16.64 -20.33 -1.90
C LEU A 562 -17.74 -21.05 -1.11
N GLY A 563 -18.18 -20.43 -0.02
CA GLY A 563 -19.07 -21.05 0.95
C GLY A 563 -18.35 -21.96 1.93
N GLN A 564 -19.01 -22.33 3.02
CA GLN A 564 -18.46 -23.23 4.04
C GLN A 564 -18.22 -24.63 3.43
N PRO A 565 -17.04 -25.24 3.61
CA PRO A 565 -16.68 -26.49 2.92
C PRO A 565 -17.66 -27.66 3.16
N TRP A 566 -18.28 -27.73 4.32
CA TRP A 566 -19.21 -28.82 4.73
C TRP A 566 -20.67 -28.61 4.28
N LYS A 567 -21.00 -27.46 3.64
CA LYS A 567 -22.33 -27.16 3.11
C LYS A 567 -22.36 -27.29 1.59
N ASP A 568 -23.49 -27.71 1.06
CA ASP A 568 -23.83 -27.65 -0.37
C ASP A 568 -22.72 -28.17 -1.31
N ASN A 569 -21.95 -29.16 -0.86
CA ASN A 569 -20.80 -29.71 -1.60
C ASN A 569 -19.72 -28.67 -1.93
N ASN A 570 -19.62 -27.56 -1.18
CA ASN A 570 -18.66 -26.48 -1.45
C ASN A 570 -17.20 -26.94 -1.39
N TYR A 571 -16.86 -28.01 -0.63
CA TYR A 571 -15.50 -28.55 -0.60
C TYR A 571 -14.94 -28.81 -2.00
N GLN A 572 -15.82 -29.12 -2.98
CA GLN A 572 -15.38 -29.33 -4.35
C GLN A 572 -14.80 -28.05 -4.99
N LYS A 573 -15.33 -26.88 -4.65
CA LYS A 573 -14.76 -25.60 -5.10
C LYS A 573 -13.35 -25.41 -4.57
N TYR A 574 -13.12 -25.73 -3.29
CA TYR A 574 -11.78 -25.67 -2.70
C TYR A 574 -10.82 -26.65 -3.36
N LEU A 575 -11.26 -27.87 -3.66
CA LEU A 575 -10.43 -28.84 -4.38
C LEU A 575 -10.12 -28.36 -5.79
N ASN A 576 -11.07 -27.77 -6.50
CA ASN A 576 -10.83 -27.21 -7.84
C ASN A 576 -9.78 -26.09 -7.79
N LEU A 577 -9.83 -25.24 -6.76
CA LEU A 577 -8.84 -24.19 -6.52
C LEU A 577 -7.52 -24.74 -5.92
N SER A 578 -7.44 -26.02 -5.59
CA SER A 578 -6.21 -26.70 -5.15
C SER A 578 -5.45 -27.36 -6.30
N TYR A 579 -5.72 -26.94 -7.54
CA TYR A 579 -5.15 -27.52 -8.75
C TYR A 579 -3.61 -27.67 -8.71
N PRO A 580 -2.81 -26.66 -8.28
CA PRO A 580 -1.35 -26.78 -8.32
C PRO A 580 -0.82 -27.89 -7.41
N PHE A 581 -1.40 -28.06 -6.22
CA PHE A 581 -1.00 -29.13 -5.29
C PHE A 581 -1.46 -30.50 -5.78
N LEU A 582 -2.71 -30.63 -6.23
CA LEU A 582 -3.29 -31.89 -6.70
C LEU A 582 -2.66 -32.39 -8.02
N HIS A 583 -2.00 -31.49 -8.76
CA HIS A 583 -1.30 -31.79 -10.01
C HIS A 583 0.19 -31.42 -9.94
N ALA A 584 0.80 -31.52 -8.77
CA ALA A 584 2.22 -31.21 -8.58
C ALA A 584 3.13 -32.09 -9.45
N ASP A 585 2.70 -33.30 -9.82
CA ASP A 585 3.37 -34.21 -10.74
C ASP A 585 3.60 -33.64 -12.16
N ARG A 586 2.82 -32.62 -12.55
CA ARG A 586 2.97 -31.90 -13.82
C ARG A 586 4.09 -30.86 -13.77
N ILE A 587 4.49 -30.41 -12.60
CA ILE A 587 5.51 -29.38 -12.44
C ILE A 587 6.88 -29.96 -12.79
N LYS A 588 7.58 -29.27 -13.69
CA LYS A 588 8.97 -29.59 -14.07
C LYS A 588 9.93 -28.45 -13.76
N THR A 589 9.39 -27.33 -13.37
CA THR A 589 10.13 -26.09 -13.14
C THR A 589 10.84 -26.12 -11.79
N PRO A 590 12.18 -25.93 -11.74
CA PRO A 590 12.89 -25.67 -10.49
C PRO A 590 12.25 -24.49 -9.75
N THR A 591 11.85 -24.68 -8.49
CA THR A 591 11.05 -23.69 -7.76
C THR A 591 11.62 -23.37 -6.39
N GLN A 592 11.80 -22.08 -6.11
CA GLN A 592 12.15 -21.52 -4.81
C GLN A 592 10.88 -21.03 -4.12
N PHE A 593 10.69 -21.38 -2.85
CA PHE A 593 9.61 -20.88 -2.00
C PHE A 593 10.15 -19.94 -0.94
N MET A 594 9.45 -18.83 -0.70
CA MET A 594 9.81 -17.84 0.32
C MET A 594 8.58 -17.48 1.15
N THR A 595 8.71 -17.40 2.48
CA THR A 595 7.59 -17.05 3.36
C THR A 595 8.07 -16.41 4.67
N GLY A 596 7.23 -15.61 5.30
CA GLY A 596 7.41 -15.16 6.68
C GLY A 596 6.95 -16.24 7.67
N GLU A 597 7.72 -16.47 8.73
CA GLU A 597 7.36 -17.46 9.76
C GLU A 597 6.00 -17.17 10.43
N LYS A 598 5.67 -15.86 10.59
CA LYS A 598 4.44 -15.39 11.24
C LYS A 598 3.41 -14.83 10.27
N ASP A 599 3.46 -15.24 9.02
CA ASP A 599 2.51 -14.81 8.00
C ASP A 599 1.13 -15.42 8.30
N PHE A 600 0.16 -14.57 8.69
CA PHE A 600 -1.25 -14.93 8.83
C PHE A 600 -2.12 -14.47 7.66
N ASN A 601 -1.53 -13.79 6.70
CA ASN A 601 -2.19 -13.41 5.45
C ASN A 601 -2.20 -14.60 4.47
N VAL A 602 -1.00 -15.09 4.11
CA VAL A 602 -0.82 -16.35 3.37
C VAL A 602 0.16 -17.23 4.17
N PRO A 603 -0.36 -18.09 5.05
CA PRO A 603 0.43 -18.84 6.00
C PRO A 603 1.52 -19.71 5.37
N SER A 604 2.66 -19.82 6.06
CA SER A 604 3.85 -20.57 5.60
C SER A 604 3.55 -22.01 5.20
N VAL A 605 2.51 -22.61 5.80
CA VAL A 605 2.07 -23.98 5.49
C VAL A 605 1.81 -24.20 3.99
N GLY A 606 1.32 -23.17 3.27
CA GLY A 606 1.12 -23.27 1.81
C GLY A 606 2.43 -23.49 1.05
N SER A 607 3.46 -22.71 1.38
CA SER A 607 4.81 -22.86 0.82
C SER A 607 5.47 -24.17 1.22
N GLU A 608 5.30 -24.60 2.48
CA GLU A 608 5.83 -25.88 3.01
C GLU A 608 5.24 -27.08 2.29
N GLN A 609 3.92 -27.09 2.03
CA GLN A 609 3.23 -28.14 1.31
C GLN A 609 3.75 -28.30 -0.12
N MET A 610 3.89 -27.19 -0.86
CA MET A 610 4.41 -27.22 -2.22
C MET A 610 5.89 -27.62 -2.27
N TYR A 611 6.71 -27.09 -1.35
CA TYR A 611 8.09 -27.51 -1.20
C TYR A 611 8.20 -29.04 -1.02
N GLN A 612 7.44 -29.60 -0.07
CA GLN A 612 7.49 -31.04 0.19
C GLN A 612 6.99 -31.86 -1.01
N ALA A 613 5.93 -31.40 -1.70
CA ALA A 613 5.43 -32.08 -2.90
C ALA A 613 6.50 -32.15 -4.00
N LEU A 614 7.17 -31.03 -4.30
CA LEU A 614 8.23 -30.99 -5.32
C LEU A 614 9.47 -31.77 -4.90
N ARG A 615 9.83 -31.79 -3.61
CA ARG A 615 10.93 -32.61 -3.09
C ARG A 615 10.64 -34.11 -3.28
N SER A 616 9.42 -34.55 -3.01
CA SER A 616 8.98 -35.94 -3.22
C SER A 616 9.03 -36.36 -4.69
N LEU A 617 8.88 -35.41 -5.60
CA LEU A 617 8.97 -35.60 -7.06
C LEU A 617 10.39 -35.42 -7.62
N SER A 618 11.38 -35.21 -6.77
CA SER A 618 12.77 -34.94 -7.14
C SER A 618 12.97 -33.70 -8.02
N ILE A 619 12.04 -32.74 -7.96
CA ILE A 619 12.19 -31.43 -8.63
C ILE A 619 13.13 -30.55 -7.79
N PRO A 620 14.13 -29.90 -8.40
CA PRO A 620 15.01 -28.98 -7.68
C PRO A 620 14.20 -27.87 -7.00
N THR A 621 14.28 -27.80 -5.67
CA THR A 621 13.51 -26.83 -4.90
C THR A 621 14.21 -26.47 -3.60
N GLU A 622 13.97 -25.26 -3.10
CA GLU A 622 14.37 -24.81 -1.76
C GLU A 622 13.24 -24.02 -1.09
N LEU A 623 13.22 -24.02 0.23
CA LEU A 623 12.28 -23.29 1.05
C LEU A 623 13.04 -22.32 1.96
N LEU A 624 12.66 -21.05 1.93
CA LEU A 624 13.22 -19.96 2.72
C LEU A 624 12.14 -19.45 3.67
N VAL A 625 12.29 -19.73 4.95
CA VAL A 625 11.41 -19.23 6.01
C VAL A 625 12.13 -18.10 6.75
N TYR A 626 11.58 -16.89 6.72
CA TYR A 626 12.20 -15.72 7.37
C TYR A 626 11.70 -15.58 8.80
N PRO A 627 12.58 -15.80 9.81
CA PRO A 627 12.18 -15.83 11.22
C PRO A 627 11.56 -14.53 11.67
N GLY A 628 10.44 -14.63 12.39
CA GLY A 628 9.73 -13.50 12.98
C GLY A 628 9.05 -12.57 11.98
N GLN A 629 9.14 -12.82 10.65
CA GLN A 629 8.53 -11.96 9.64
C GLN A 629 7.08 -12.36 9.40
N TYR A 630 6.28 -11.34 9.11
CA TYR A 630 4.89 -11.41 8.68
C TYR A 630 4.78 -11.48 7.15
N HIS A 631 3.59 -11.24 6.61
CA HIS A 631 3.38 -11.21 5.16
C HIS A 631 4.27 -10.17 4.44
N GLY A 632 4.42 -8.99 5.04
CA GLY A 632 5.38 -7.98 4.63
C GLY A 632 6.64 -8.03 5.48
N PHE A 633 7.81 -8.11 4.87
CA PHE A 633 9.07 -8.06 5.61
C PHE A 633 9.34 -6.66 6.14
N THR A 634 9.58 -6.56 7.43
CA THR A 634 9.91 -5.31 8.11
C THR A 634 11.42 -5.13 8.33
N GLN A 635 12.15 -6.24 8.45
CA GLN A 635 13.59 -6.24 8.71
C GLN A 635 14.39 -5.99 7.43
N PRO A 636 15.19 -4.92 7.34
CA PRO A 636 15.88 -4.54 6.10
C PRO A 636 16.87 -5.60 5.58
N SER A 637 17.61 -6.28 6.46
CA SER A 637 18.54 -7.34 6.06
C SER A 637 17.83 -8.48 5.33
N PHE A 638 16.61 -8.85 5.74
CA PHE A 638 15.82 -9.87 5.08
C PHE A 638 15.26 -9.41 3.72
N ILE A 639 14.95 -8.12 3.58
CA ILE A 639 14.59 -7.56 2.28
C ILE A 639 15.77 -7.65 1.31
N LYS A 640 16.98 -7.28 1.78
CA LYS A 640 18.21 -7.42 0.99
C LYS A 640 18.48 -8.88 0.62
N ASP A 641 18.42 -9.81 1.59
CA ASP A 641 18.62 -11.24 1.35
C ASP A 641 17.64 -11.79 0.30
N ARG A 642 16.36 -11.39 0.35
CA ARG A 642 15.37 -11.77 -0.66
C ARG A 642 15.81 -11.42 -2.08
N PHE A 643 16.35 -10.22 -2.32
CA PHE A 643 16.87 -9.85 -3.64
C PHE A 643 18.10 -10.65 -4.03
N GLU A 644 19.00 -10.94 -3.10
CA GLU A 644 20.18 -11.78 -3.34
C GLU A 644 19.77 -13.22 -3.69
N ARG A 645 18.73 -13.76 -3.03
CA ARG A 645 18.16 -15.06 -3.34
C ARG A 645 17.50 -15.11 -4.72
N TYR A 646 16.76 -14.05 -5.12
CA TYR A 646 16.24 -13.95 -6.48
C TYR A 646 17.37 -14.02 -7.52
N TYR A 647 18.46 -13.27 -7.32
CA TYR A 647 19.60 -13.29 -8.23
C TYR A 647 20.22 -14.68 -8.32
N GLN A 648 20.54 -15.30 -7.18
CA GLN A 648 21.15 -16.63 -7.12
C GLN A 648 20.30 -17.67 -7.83
N TRP A 649 18.98 -17.66 -7.58
CA TRP A 649 18.07 -18.65 -8.16
C TRP A 649 17.90 -18.47 -9.66
N PHE A 650 17.56 -17.27 -10.11
CA PHE A 650 17.34 -17.03 -11.53
C PHE A 650 18.63 -17.10 -12.35
N ASP A 651 19.76 -16.60 -11.84
CA ASP A 651 21.03 -16.71 -12.54
C ASP A 651 21.42 -18.18 -12.77
N LYS A 652 21.21 -19.06 -11.77
CA LYS A 652 21.49 -20.50 -11.87
C LYS A 652 20.74 -21.17 -13.02
N TYR A 653 19.48 -20.85 -13.22
CA TYR A 653 18.62 -21.56 -14.16
C TYR A 653 18.36 -20.81 -15.48
N LEU A 654 18.57 -19.49 -15.55
CA LEU A 654 18.30 -18.70 -16.74
C LEU A 654 19.55 -18.14 -17.41
N LYS A 655 20.70 -18.07 -16.72
CA LYS A 655 21.95 -17.56 -17.28
C LYS A 655 23.07 -18.60 -17.37
N TYR A 656 23.25 -19.40 -16.32
CA TYR A 656 24.38 -20.34 -16.19
C TYR A 656 23.99 -21.79 -16.49
N GLN A 657 22.99 -22.01 -17.36
CA GLN A 657 22.77 -23.37 -17.86
C GLN A 657 24.06 -23.85 -18.54
N LYS A 658 24.73 -24.84 -17.94
CA LYS A 658 25.77 -25.60 -18.66
C LYS A 658 25.09 -26.19 -19.90
N MET A 659 25.52 -25.70 -21.08
CA MET A 659 25.20 -26.38 -22.35
C MET A 659 25.66 -27.82 -22.33
#